data_afb60632c44ab3b52e0f4b94417a8809
#
_entry.id   afb60632c44ab3b52e0f4b94417a8809
#
_cell.length_a   1.000
_cell.length_b   1.000
_cell.length_c   1.000
_cell.angle_alpha   90.00
_cell.angle_beta   90.00
_cell.angle_gamma   90.00
#
_symmetry.space_group_name_H-M   'P 1'
#
loop_
_entity.id
_entity.type
_entity.pdbx_description
1 polymer ?
#
loop_
_entity_poly.entity_id
_entity_poly.type
_entity_poly.pdbx_seq_one_letter_code
_entity_poly.pdbx_strand_id
1 'polypeptide(L)'
;KDLWSNYSLKLRELQLDKNSVIEAKKNAQAAMYQVVCRTERMAAIKNATLIDDTKAKQAIKINENDIIAFLEAEDLVKSISGINTVPVEYVKSCPYLLSFSKQYKFRKSIDNHFRHNPQLISQAKRKILWIDRSRIEKYKEIIIPNARLEMLKEIAFENKSELLLWIPPSMPYYEPQGAFKEAQNFSKILVFSAWEMVPRMIASLISYEAERRSVGKLVALNKDKKNTAYSAPNSRRFPVARLHFNIENDIPQSMSLFCLLYPSQTLADIYNPISHVNEGHELHIIEAELQCVIETKLTSLTNYQTNPNRVDKRWYYLAPLLFDNVDYVEKWLEYGEELISASLDEDEQKSQMGFNVHIAKLKEYYRNPYTAQLGLFPEDLAQVLCRMALASPAVCAYRAYRQNALYASQFAKAMINLFNRNEATAIIELCFVKTNEDAYWKNVLLYCRDGNIQALLDEYIHMLSESNGLIDDDNRPRITHALIMNAMKTNSVSYKVETYRSFKNSILYGKEKGISLRSHFAVGFYKGEGERSKIVNRKESIRNSFNSPFRPFVLATTSIGQEGLDFHYYCRKIMHWNLPLNPVDLEQREGRIDRFKCLAIRKNIAAKYAGMITFKTDVWTEMFDRAKLDYNSKYSELVPFWCLPDATSIKIERIVPSYPLSKDIGNYERLIKILSLYRLTLGQARQEELLEHIFKNFEDGEELKELFINLSPYYKEVKN
;
A
#
# COMPACT_ATOMS: atom_id res chain seq x y z
N LYS A 1 -4.27 -41.67 4.48
CA LYS A 1 -3.98 -41.74 5.92
C LYS A 1 -2.98 -42.84 6.22
N ASP A 2 -3.20 -44.05 5.69
CA ASP A 2 -2.37 -45.22 5.99
C ASP A 2 -0.93 -45.11 5.49
N LEU A 3 -0.74 -44.57 4.28
CA LEU A 3 0.60 -44.31 3.72
C LEU A 3 1.39 -43.33 4.57
N TRP A 4 0.70 -42.30 5.09
CA TRP A 4 1.31 -41.32 5.98
C TRP A 4 1.69 -41.92 7.33
N SER A 5 0.81 -42.74 7.90
CA SER A 5 1.04 -43.43 9.16
C SER A 5 2.23 -44.43 9.02
N ASN A 6 2.32 -45.10 7.87
CA ASN A 6 3.43 -45.99 7.57
C ASN A 6 4.76 -45.25 7.48
N TYR A 7 4.80 -44.13 6.75
CA TYR A 7 6.02 -43.27 6.68
C TYR A 7 6.44 -42.79 8.06
N SER A 8 5.48 -42.38 8.86
CA SER A 8 5.65 -41.93 10.23
C SER A 8 6.28 -43.00 11.14
N LEU A 9 5.81 -44.24 11.04
CA LEU A 9 6.39 -45.38 11.79
C LEU A 9 7.80 -45.68 11.31
N LYS A 10 8.03 -45.75 10.01
CA LYS A 10 9.34 -46.03 9.41
C LYS A 10 10.39 -44.95 9.71
N LEU A 11 9.98 -43.71 9.81
CA LEU A 11 10.90 -42.63 10.16
C LEU A 11 11.52 -42.79 11.56
N ARG A 12 10.85 -43.50 12.48
CA ARG A 12 11.39 -43.82 13.80
C ARG A 12 12.46 -44.90 13.74
N GLU A 13 12.43 -45.73 12.69
CA GLU A 13 13.38 -46.83 12.44
C GLU A 13 14.51 -46.44 11.50
N LEU A 14 14.70 -45.14 11.24
CA LEU A 14 15.62 -44.59 10.23
C LEU A 14 17.05 -45.12 10.32
N GLN A 15 17.55 -45.38 11.55
CA GLN A 15 18.88 -45.91 11.77
C GLN A 15 19.04 -47.40 11.38
N LEU A 16 17.89 -48.11 11.29
CA LEU A 16 17.86 -49.55 11.02
C LEU A 16 17.72 -49.85 9.52
N ASP A 17 16.89 -49.08 8.81
CA ASP A 17 16.59 -49.28 7.38
C ASP A 17 16.22 -47.96 6.65
N LYS A 18 17.23 -47.25 6.16
CA LYS A 18 17.08 -46.00 5.43
C LYS A 18 16.28 -46.19 4.12
N ASN A 19 16.47 -47.29 3.41
CA ASN A 19 15.80 -47.51 2.11
C ASN A 19 14.28 -47.69 2.28
N SER A 20 13.85 -48.44 3.29
CA SER A 20 12.42 -48.60 3.62
C SER A 20 11.75 -47.28 4.01
N VAL A 21 12.47 -46.36 4.68
CA VAL A 21 11.99 -45.04 5.01
C VAL A 21 11.83 -44.18 3.76
N ILE A 22 12.77 -44.20 2.85
CA ILE A 22 12.75 -43.45 1.57
C ILE A 22 11.58 -43.93 0.70
N GLU A 23 11.33 -45.24 0.63
CA GLU A 23 10.19 -45.79 -0.11
C GLU A 23 8.84 -45.39 0.51
N ALA A 24 8.70 -45.51 1.82
CA ALA A 24 7.51 -45.06 2.53
C ALA A 24 7.27 -43.56 2.37
N LYS A 25 8.36 -42.73 2.36
CA LYS A 25 8.33 -41.31 2.05
C LYS A 25 7.78 -41.03 0.66
N LYS A 26 8.30 -41.72 -0.38
CA LYS A 26 7.84 -41.54 -1.77
C LYS A 26 6.34 -41.79 -1.89
N ASN A 27 5.84 -42.89 -1.30
CA ASN A 27 4.42 -43.22 -1.35
C ASN A 27 3.55 -42.20 -0.60
N ALA A 28 3.97 -41.73 0.56
CA ALA A 28 3.26 -40.69 1.31
C ALA A 28 3.27 -39.36 0.57
N GLN A 29 4.41 -38.98 -0.03
CA GLN A 29 4.56 -37.75 -0.79
C GLN A 29 3.66 -37.72 -2.03
N ALA A 30 3.63 -38.81 -2.81
CA ALA A 30 2.78 -38.92 -3.99
C ALA A 30 1.30 -38.79 -3.66
N ALA A 31 0.84 -39.41 -2.56
CA ALA A 31 -0.55 -39.27 -2.10
C ALA A 31 -0.87 -37.87 -1.60
N MET A 32 0.05 -37.21 -0.91
CA MET A 32 -0.17 -35.83 -0.42
C MET A 32 -0.14 -34.81 -1.54
N TYR A 33 0.71 -34.99 -2.53
CA TYR A 33 0.87 -34.08 -3.66
C TYR A 33 -0.43 -33.91 -4.48
N GLN A 34 -1.31 -34.91 -4.46
CA GLN A 34 -2.60 -34.84 -5.14
C GLN A 34 -3.58 -33.85 -4.50
N VAL A 35 -3.42 -33.55 -3.22
CA VAL A 35 -4.40 -32.77 -2.43
C VAL A 35 -3.77 -31.55 -1.74
N VAL A 36 -2.46 -31.50 -1.60
CA VAL A 36 -1.76 -30.44 -0.89
C VAL A 36 -0.55 -29.99 -1.69
N CYS A 37 -0.40 -28.68 -1.84
CA CYS A 37 0.79 -28.03 -2.37
C CYS A 37 1.34 -27.02 -1.36
N ARG A 38 2.65 -26.90 -1.30
CA ARG A 38 3.33 -25.87 -0.55
C ARG A 38 4.18 -25.01 -1.47
N THR A 39 3.95 -23.72 -1.43
CA THR A 39 4.75 -22.75 -2.19
C THR A 39 6.14 -22.55 -1.60
N GLU A 40 6.37 -23.00 -0.37
CA GLU A 40 7.70 -23.04 0.22
C GLU A 40 8.55 -24.18 -0.32
N ARG A 41 9.81 -23.92 -0.38
CA ARG A 41 10.77 -24.63 -1.19
C ARG A 41 11.86 -25.29 -0.39
N MET A 42 11.95 -26.53 -0.63
CA MET A 42 13.25 -27.19 -0.73
C MET A 42 13.54 -27.26 -2.22
N ALA A 43 14.37 -26.38 -2.72
CA ALA A 43 14.55 -26.25 -4.16
C ALA A 43 15.24 -27.46 -4.75
N ALA A 44 14.57 -28.17 -5.62
CA ALA A 44 15.21 -28.99 -6.63
C ALA A 44 16.03 -28.12 -7.63
N ILE A 45 15.77 -26.80 -7.65
CA ILE A 45 16.42 -25.83 -8.53
C ILE A 45 17.15 -24.80 -7.67
N LYS A 46 18.48 -24.76 -7.73
CA LYS A 46 19.29 -23.67 -7.16
C LYS A 46 18.77 -22.34 -7.70
N ASN A 47 18.49 -21.38 -6.81
CA ASN A 47 18.03 -20.02 -7.11
C ASN A 47 16.53 -19.80 -7.42
N ALA A 48 15.68 -20.82 -7.43
CA ALA A 48 14.24 -20.64 -7.64
C ALA A 48 13.48 -20.09 -6.41
N THR A 49 14.18 -19.52 -5.41
CA THR A 49 13.50 -18.98 -4.23
C THR A 49 12.97 -17.57 -4.48
N LEU A 50 11.64 -17.39 -4.31
CA LEU A 50 10.97 -16.09 -4.35
C LEU A 50 11.27 -15.24 -3.10
N ILE A 51 11.79 -15.85 -2.03
CA ILE A 51 12.09 -15.16 -0.77
C ILE A 51 13.57 -14.77 -0.74
N ASP A 52 13.84 -13.51 -0.48
CA ASP A 52 15.15 -12.97 -0.15
C ASP A 52 15.24 -12.74 1.36
N ASP A 53 16.13 -13.45 2.03
CA ASP A 53 16.36 -13.35 3.47
C ASP A 53 17.67 -12.64 3.85
N THR A 54 18.29 -11.95 2.90
CA THR A 54 19.57 -11.25 3.13
C THR A 54 19.46 -10.28 4.32
N LYS A 55 18.38 -9.51 4.40
CA LYS A 55 18.12 -8.57 5.51
C LYS A 55 17.74 -9.25 6.83
N ALA A 56 17.42 -10.54 6.81
CA ALA A 56 17.14 -11.31 8.03
C ALA A 56 18.41 -11.84 8.70
N LYS A 57 19.52 -11.95 7.95
CA LYS A 57 20.81 -12.47 8.42
C LYS A 57 21.80 -11.40 8.89
N GLN A 58 21.40 -10.12 8.81
CA GLN A 58 22.24 -8.99 9.16
C GLN A 58 21.78 -8.33 10.45
N ALA A 59 22.71 -7.99 11.33
CA ALA A 59 22.41 -7.19 12.50
C ALA A 59 22.13 -5.73 12.10
N ILE A 60 21.16 -5.11 12.78
CA ILE A 60 20.86 -3.67 12.64
C ILE A 60 21.94 -2.83 13.29
N LYS A 61 22.07 -1.58 12.84
CA LYS A 61 23.00 -0.61 13.38
C LYS A 61 22.43 0.04 14.63
N ILE A 62 23.08 -0.14 15.78
CA ILE A 62 22.70 0.52 17.03
C ILE A 62 23.29 1.93 17.04
N ASN A 63 22.54 2.90 17.55
CA ASN A 63 23.01 4.26 17.80
C ASN A 63 23.06 4.54 19.31
N GLU A 64 23.69 5.65 19.68
CA GLU A 64 23.81 6.08 21.08
C GLU A 64 22.45 6.22 21.77
N ASN A 65 21.42 6.70 21.05
CA ASN A 65 20.09 6.92 21.63
C ASN A 65 19.39 5.61 22.01
N ASP A 66 19.68 4.47 21.34
CA ASP A 66 19.16 3.16 21.75
C ASP A 66 19.66 2.80 23.16
N ILE A 67 20.96 3.05 23.42
CA ILE A 67 21.60 2.74 24.69
C ILE A 67 21.08 3.70 25.79
N ILE A 68 21.03 4.99 25.50
CA ILE A 68 20.49 5.99 26.42
C ILE A 68 19.06 5.70 26.81
N ALA A 69 18.20 5.30 25.84
CA ALA A 69 16.81 4.95 26.11
C ALA A 69 16.69 3.76 27.08
N PHE A 70 17.57 2.76 26.93
CA PHE A 70 17.60 1.62 27.85
C PHE A 70 18.04 2.04 29.24
N LEU A 71 19.15 2.78 29.37
CA LEU A 71 19.68 3.24 30.67
C LEU A 71 18.68 4.15 31.39
N GLU A 72 18.05 5.08 30.69
CA GLU A 72 17.03 5.97 31.26
C GLU A 72 15.78 5.21 31.73
N ALA A 73 15.36 4.16 30.97
CA ALA A 73 14.25 3.31 31.38
C ALA A 73 14.60 2.47 32.62
N GLU A 74 15.82 1.92 32.66
CA GLU A 74 16.31 1.13 33.78
C GLU A 74 16.44 1.97 35.06
N ASP A 75 17.04 3.14 34.95
CA ASP A 75 17.21 4.08 36.07
C ASP A 75 15.86 4.54 36.65
N LEU A 76 14.89 4.86 35.76
CA LEU A 76 13.53 5.18 36.20
C LEU A 76 12.90 4.03 36.99
N VAL A 77 13.02 2.81 36.50
CA VAL A 77 12.41 1.63 37.12
C VAL A 77 13.08 1.30 38.46
N LYS A 78 14.41 1.41 38.53
CA LYS A 78 15.17 1.23 39.80
C LYS A 78 14.75 2.25 40.88
N SER A 79 14.33 3.45 40.44
CA SER A 79 13.87 4.50 41.40
C SER A 79 12.45 4.22 41.96
N ILE A 80 11.72 3.23 41.44
CA ILE A 80 10.35 2.92 41.82
C ILE A 80 10.30 1.61 42.59
N SER A 81 9.81 1.64 43.82
CA SER A 81 9.63 0.44 44.62
C SER A 81 8.63 -0.55 43.98
N GLY A 82 9.00 -1.84 43.97
CA GLY A 82 8.14 -2.93 43.49
C GLY A 82 8.29 -3.26 42.00
N ILE A 83 9.20 -2.62 41.24
CA ILE A 83 9.57 -2.99 39.91
C ILE A 83 11.06 -3.39 39.92
N ASN A 84 11.36 -4.66 39.63
CA ASN A 84 12.76 -5.14 39.72
C ASN A 84 13.55 -4.93 38.44
N THR A 85 12.93 -5.02 37.27
CA THR A 85 13.62 -4.88 35.98
C THR A 85 12.69 -4.37 34.89
N VAL A 86 13.19 -3.53 33.99
CA VAL A 86 12.55 -3.30 32.69
C VAL A 86 12.97 -4.42 31.76
N PRO A 87 12.05 -5.22 31.22
CA PRO A 87 12.40 -6.17 30.17
C PRO A 87 13.04 -5.44 28.99
N VAL A 88 14.24 -5.82 28.61
CA VAL A 88 15.00 -5.26 27.45
C VAL A 88 14.12 -5.24 26.19
N GLU A 89 13.26 -6.25 26.04
CA GLU A 89 12.37 -6.39 24.89
C GLU A 89 11.36 -5.24 24.74
N TYR A 90 10.94 -4.56 25.82
CA TYR A 90 10.08 -3.40 25.71
C TYR A 90 10.80 -2.22 25.03
N VAL A 91 12.04 -1.94 25.44
CA VAL A 91 12.85 -0.85 24.87
C VAL A 91 13.25 -1.17 23.42
N LYS A 92 13.69 -2.41 23.17
CA LYS A 92 13.98 -2.88 21.81
C LYS A 92 12.75 -2.78 20.87
N SER A 93 11.53 -2.90 21.42
CA SER A 93 10.31 -2.93 20.62
C SER A 93 9.67 -1.57 20.41
N CYS A 94 9.87 -0.60 21.30
CA CYS A 94 9.13 0.65 21.25
C CYS A 94 9.98 1.86 21.70
N PRO A 95 10.28 2.81 20.79
CA PRO A 95 10.81 4.11 21.14
C PRO A 95 9.77 4.90 21.96
N TYR A 96 10.24 5.86 22.74
CA TYR A 96 9.37 6.66 23.60
C TYR A 96 8.42 5.80 24.44
N LEU A 97 9.01 4.81 25.12
CA LEU A 97 8.31 3.71 25.77
C LEU A 97 7.12 4.19 26.64
N LEU A 98 7.28 5.27 27.41
CA LEU A 98 6.22 5.77 28.27
C LEU A 98 5.06 6.41 27.53
N SER A 99 5.28 6.89 26.31
CA SER A 99 4.22 7.47 25.46
C SER A 99 3.25 6.44 24.90
N PHE A 100 3.69 5.20 24.69
CA PHE A 100 2.91 4.15 24.00
C PHE A 100 2.48 2.99 24.90
N SER A 101 3.03 2.85 26.10
CA SER A 101 2.87 1.67 26.95
C SER A 101 1.76 1.74 28.01
N LYS A 102 0.84 2.71 27.93
CA LYS A 102 -0.19 2.99 28.97
C LYS A 102 -0.95 1.76 29.47
N GLN A 103 -1.20 0.76 28.63
CA GLN A 103 -1.96 -0.45 28.96
C GLN A 103 -1.14 -1.52 29.69
N TYR A 104 0.20 -1.41 29.68
CA TYR A 104 1.10 -2.42 30.22
C TYR A 104 1.24 -2.34 31.73
N LYS A 105 1.41 -3.52 32.39
CA LYS A 105 1.50 -3.62 33.85
C LYS A 105 2.61 -2.72 34.45
N PHE A 106 3.81 -2.74 33.85
CA PHE A 106 4.92 -1.91 34.34
C PHE A 106 4.58 -0.42 34.29
N ARG A 107 3.85 0.04 33.25
CA ARG A 107 3.45 1.44 33.13
C ARG A 107 2.38 1.80 34.17
N LYS A 108 1.44 0.90 34.45
CA LYS A 108 0.44 1.07 35.52
C LYS A 108 1.11 1.17 36.89
N SER A 109 2.19 0.42 37.15
CA SER A 109 2.96 0.52 38.36
C SER A 109 3.66 1.88 38.49
N ILE A 110 4.21 2.41 37.38
CA ILE A 110 4.78 3.77 37.34
C ILE A 110 3.70 4.82 37.65
N ASP A 111 2.51 4.70 37.02
CA ASP A 111 1.38 5.63 37.26
C ASP A 111 0.96 5.62 38.71
N ASN A 112 0.81 4.43 39.31
CA ASN A 112 0.44 4.30 40.73
C ASN A 112 1.49 4.88 41.67
N HIS A 113 2.79 4.64 41.41
CA HIS A 113 3.86 5.21 42.19
C HIS A 113 3.78 6.74 42.25
N PHE A 114 3.64 7.40 41.09
CA PHE A 114 3.57 8.87 41.06
C PHE A 114 2.22 9.44 41.52
N ARG A 115 1.14 8.67 41.50
CA ARG A 115 -0.13 9.05 42.13
C ARG A 115 -0.03 9.09 43.65
N HIS A 116 0.72 8.14 44.25
CA HIS A 116 0.98 8.15 45.69
C HIS A 116 2.07 9.13 46.10
N ASN A 117 2.99 9.46 45.18
CA ASN A 117 4.12 10.36 45.42
C ASN A 117 4.20 11.50 44.40
N PRO A 118 3.20 12.42 44.34
CA PRO A 118 3.15 13.46 43.31
C PRO A 118 4.35 14.41 43.28
N GLN A 119 5.00 14.61 44.46
CA GLN A 119 6.19 15.43 44.60
C GLN A 119 7.39 14.91 43.81
N LEU A 120 7.45 13.62 43.55
CA LEU A 120 8.53 12.95 42.79
C LEU A 120 8.31 12.92 41.27
N ILE A 121 7.20 13.48 40.76
CA ILE A 121 6.82 13.38 39.36
C ILE A 121 7.88 13.93 38.37
N SER A 122 8.76 14.82 38.86
CA SER A 122 9.89 15.34 38.07
C SER A 122 10.87 14.23 37.64
N GLN A 123 10.99 13.15 38.42
CA GLN A 123 11.82 11.99 38.07
C GLN A 123 11.36 11.27 36.82
N ALA A 124 10.05 11.33 36.50
CA ALA A 124 9.50 10.79 35.28
C ALA A 124 9.85 11.64 34.03
N LYS A 125 10.49 12.81 34.16
CA LYS A 125 10.87 13.70 33.06
C LYS A 125 12.12 13.19 32.35
N ARG A 126 12.03 12.03 31.74
CA ARG A 126 13.06 11.41 30.90
C ARG A 126 12.77 11.72 29.44
N LYS A 127 13.50 12.64 28.81
CA LYS A 127 13.18 13.18 27.48
C LYS A 127 13.10 12.10 26.41
N ILE A 128 13.96 11.11 26.48
CA ILE A 128 14.05 10.03 25.47
C ILE A 128 12.92 9.01 25.61
N LEU A 129 12.26 8.94 26.78
CA LEU A 129 11.13 8.03 27.02
C LEU A 129 9.75 8.64 26.66
N TRP A 130 9.70 9.93 26.35
CA TRP A 130 8.49 10.66 25.98
C TRP A 130 8.62 11.31 24.61
N ILE A 131 7.54 11.29 23.83
CA ILE A 131 7.48 12.03 22.57
C ILE A 131 7.50 13.54 22.81
N ASP A 132 8.29 14.27 22.04
CA ASP A 132 8.39 15.72 22.14
C ASP A 132 7.31 16.43 21.32
N ARG A 133 6.26 16.89 22.02
CA ARG A 133 5.17 17.64 21.40
C ARG A 133 5.65 18.86 20.63
N SER A 134 6.64 19.59 21.11
CA SER A 134 7.12 20.84 20.47
C SER A 134 7.75 20.56 19.10
N ARG A 135 8.44 19.42 18.96
CA ARG A 135 9.02 19.00 17.67
C ARG A 135 7.92 18.60 16.69
N ILE A 136 6.94 17.82 17.15
CA ILE A 136 5.77 17.41 16.34
C ILE A 136 5.01 18.63 15.83
N GLU A 137 4.64 19.57 16.71
CA GLU A 137 3.86 20.75 16.33
C GLU A 137 4.54 21.62 15.26
N LYS A 138 5.87 21.59 15.20
CA LYS A 138 6.69 22.38 14.25
C LYS A 138 7.19 21.57 13.06
N TYR A 139 6.67 20.39 12.81
CA TYR A 139 7.16 19.47 11.77
C TYR A 139 8.67 19.23 11.81
N LYS A 140 9.28 19.24 13.00
CA LYS A 140 10.71 18.97 13.14
C LYS A 140 10.98 17.48 13.20
N GLU A 141 12.16 17.10 12.73
CA GLU A 141 12.63 15.73 12.87
C GLU A 141 12.65 15.30 14.34
N ILE A 142 12.11 14.10 14.62
CA ILE A 142 12.16 13.49 15.94
C ILE A 142 13.35 12.53 16.00
N ILE A 143 14.07 12.55 17.13
CA ILE A 143 15.14 11.57 17.38
C ILE A 143 14.46 10.25 17.69
N ILE A 144 14.74 9.20 16.92
CA ILE A 144 14.15 7.87 17.13
C ILE A 144 15.15 7.02 17.94
N PRO A 145 14.91 6.79 19.24
CA PRO A 145 15.78 5.95 20.04
C PRO A 145 15.44 4.46 19.88
N ASN A 146 15.44 3.98 18.64
CA ASN A 146 15.11 2.58 18.32
C ASN A 146 15.59 2.20 16.93
N ALA A 147 16.63 1.38 16.86
CA ALA A 147 17.24 0.96 15.61
C ALA A 147 16.28 0.16 14.70
N ARG A 148 15.30 -0.58 15.25
CA ARG A 148 14.28 -1.26 14.45
C ARG A 148 13.40 -0.28 13.69
N LEU A 149 13.00 0.81 14.34
CA LEU A 149 12.16 1.83 13.69
C LEU A 149 12.96 2.66 12.68
N GLU A 150 14.26 2.92 12.93
CA GLU A 150 15.13 3.56 11.95
C GLU A 150 15.25 2.69 10.69
N MET A 151 15.49 1.38 10.81
CA MET A 151 15.50 0.47 9.67
C MET A 151 14.17 0.47 8.91
N LEU A 152 13.05 0.43 9.62
CA LEU A 152 11.73 0.51 8.98
C LEU A 152 11.55 1.85 8.26
N LYS A 153 12.00 2.96 8.84
CA LYS A 153 11.96 4.30 8.24
C LYS A 153 12.78 4.35 6.94
N GLU A 154 13.98 3.80 6.94
CA GLU A 154 14.83 3.74 5.74
C GLU A 154 14.14 2.96 4.61
N ILE A 155 13.56 1.80 4.91
CA ILE A 155 12.85 0.97 3.92
C ILE A 155 11.54 1.61 3.47
N ALA A 156 10.80 2.24 4.39
CA ALA A 156 9.50 2.84 4.08
C ALA A 156 9.61 4.09 3.20
N PHE A 157 10.72 4.82 3.32
CA PHE A 157 10.95 6.06 2.57
C PHE A 157 12.05 5.93 1.51
N GLU A 158 12.37 4.70 1.09
CA GLU A 158 13.26 4.49 -0.06
C GLU A 158 12.71 5.15 -1.32
N ASN A 159 13.59 5.64 -2.19
CA ASN A 159 13.24 6.24 -3.47
C ASN A 159 12.18 7.36 -3.38
N LYS A 160 12.19 8.15 -2.30
CA LYS A 160 11.25 9.25 -2.06
C LYS A 160 9.77 8.83 -2.06
N SER A 161 9.48 7.64 -1.56
CA SER A 161 8.12 7.08 -1.52
C SER A 161 7.11 7.96 -0.76
N GLU A 162 7.57 8.89 0.08
CA GLU A 162 6.71 9.90 0.70
C GLU A 162 5.98 10.78 -0.32
N LEU A 163 6.49 10.88 -1.56
CA LEU A 163 5.87 11.63 -2.66
C LEU A 163 4.89 10.79 -3.49
N LEU A 164 4.69 9.51 -3.17
CA LEU A 164 3.75 8.64 -3.86
C LEU A 164 2.39 8.65 -3.19
N LEU A 165 1.32 8.68 -3.99
CA LEU A 165 -0.07 8.46 -3.56
C LEU A 165 -0.55 7.03 -3.85
N TRP A 166 0.13 6.33 -4.74
CA TRP A 166 -0.09 4.92 -5.06
C TRP A 166 1.20 4.18 -5.41
N ILE A 167 1.16 2.87 -5.35
CA ILE A 167 2.26 1.99 -5.79
C ILE A 167 2.35 2.05 -7.32
N PRO A 168 3.52 2.25 -7.91
CA PRO A 168 3.69 2.19 -9.36
C PRO A 168 3.17 0.86 -9.93
N PRO A 169 2.51 0.86 -11.11
CA PRO A 169 2.04 -0.37 -11.73
C PRO A 169 3.19 -1.34 -12.00
N SER A 170 2.87 -2.64 -11.97
CA SER A 170 3.88 -3.69 -12.23
C SER A 170 4.31 -3.73 -13.68
N MET A 171 3.43 -3.32 -14.60
CA MET A 171 3.67 -3.14 -16.03
C MET A 171 3.17 -1.76 -16.44
N PRO A 172 4.01 -0.72 -16.42
CA PRO A 172 3.63 0.60 -16.94
C PRO A 172 3.52 0.57 -18.47
N TYR A 173 2.61 1.35 -19.04
CA TYR A 173 2.41 1.44 -20.48
C TYR A 173 3.42 2.38 -21.17
N TYR A 174 4.08 3.22 -20.42
CA TYR A 174 5.23 4.04 -20.80
C TYR A 174 6.10 4.29 -19.56
N GLU A 175 7.34 4.73 -19.74
CA GLU A 175 8.27 4.95 -18.62
C GLU A 175 7.67 5.95 -17.61
N PRO A 176 7.47 5.57 -16.33
CA PRO A 176 6.98 6.47 -15.30
C PRO A 176 7.89 7.68 -15.12
N GLN A 177 7.29 8.85 -14.85
CA GLN A 177 8.01 10.10 -14.74
C GLN A 177 7.99 10.64 -13.29
N GLY A 178 8.68 11.75 -13.07
CA GLY A 178 8.66 12.47 -11.81
C GLY A 178 9.00 11.61 -10.59
N ALA A 179 8.15 11.65 -9.58
CA ALA A 179 8.33 10.88 -8.34
C ALA A 179 8.25 9.35 -8.54
N PHE A 180 7.63 8.89 -9.62
CA PHE A 180 7.43 7.47 -9.89
C PHE A 180 8.63 6.81 -10.61
N LYS A 181 9.49 7.60 -11.26
CA LYS A 181 10.63 7.10 -12.04
C LYS A 181 11.59 6.25 -11.21
N GLU A 182 12.00 6.75 -10.03
CA GLU A 182 12.92 6.05 -9.14
C GLU A 182 12.22 4.96 -8.30
N ALA A 183 10.89 5.01 -8.20
CA ALA A 183 10.10 4.19 -7.30
C ALA A 183 9.46 2.94 -7.92
N GLN A 184 9.85 2.55 -9.13
CA GLN A 184 9.25 1.43 -9.88
C GLN A 184 9.24 0.11 -9.09
N ASN A 185 10.25 -0.14 -8.24
CA ASN A 185 10.36 -1.34 -7.41
C ASN A 185 9.80 -1.16 -6.00
N PHE A 186 9.22 0.00 -5.68
CA PHE A 186 8.61 0.24 -4.39
C PHE A 186 7.42 -0.71 -4.16
N SER A 187 7.23 -1.15 -2.92
CA SER A 187 6.11 -1.98 -2.49
C SER A 187 5.67 -1.62 -1.08
N LYS A 188 4.45 -2.02 -0.73
CA LYS A 188 3.98 -1.95 0.65
C LYS A 188 4.79 -2.86 1.57
N ILE A 189 4.71 -2.57 2.87
CA ILE A 189 5.44 -3.27 3.93
C ILE A 189 4.44 -3.80 4.96
N LEU A 190 4.51 -5.10 5.23
CA LEU A 190 3.74 -5.76 6.28
C LEU A 190 4.65 -6.02 7.48
N VAL A 191 4.28 -5.50 8.65
CA VAL A 191 5.08 -5.63 9.88
C VAL A 191 4.33 -6.45 10.91
N PHE A 192 4.93 -7.53 11.40
CA PHE A 192 4.39 -8.36 12.46
C PHE A 192 5.11 -8.15 13.78
N SER A 193 4.35 -7.90 14.85
CA SER A 193 4.88 -7.76 16.21
C SER A 193 4.10 -8.62 17.21
N ALA A 194 4.80 -9.06 18.26
CA ALA A 194 4.17 -9.69 19.42
C ALA A 194 3.53 -8.68 20.39
N TRP A 195 3.86 -7.38 20.27
CA TRP A 195 3.44 -6.34 21.21
C TRP A 195 2.37 -5.43 20.61
N GLU A 196 1.23 -5.27 21.31
CA GLU A 196 0.11 -4.41 20.85
C GLU A 196 0.45 -2.92 20.75
N MET A 197 1.46 -2.45 21.49
CA MET A 197 1.91 -1.05 21.40
C MET A 197 2.63 -0.76 20.07
N VAL A 198 3.27 -1.74 19.46
CA VAL A 198 4.10 -1.58 18.25
C VAL A 198 3.29 -1.14 17.02
N PRO A 199 2.17 -1.77 16.64
CA PRO A 199 1.35 -1.30 15.54
C PRO A 199 0.90 0.16 15.69
N ARG A 200 0.50 0.56 16.88
CA ARG A 200 0.10 1.93 17.19
C ARG A 200 1.27 2.90 17.06
N MET A 201 2.44 2.55 17.58
CA MET A 201 3.66 3.35 17.52
C MET A 201 4.11 3.53 16.07
N ILE A 202 4.21 2.44 15.30
CA ILE A 202 4.60 2.47 13.87
C ILE A 202 3.63 3.34 13.08
N ALA A 203 2.32 3.11 13.21
CA ALA A 203 1.30 3.89 12.52
C ALA A 203 1.44 5.39 12.80
N SER A 204 1.68 5.78 14.05
CA SER A 204 1.83 7.16 14.46
C SER A 204 3.13 7.80 13.96
N LEU A 205 4.28 7.15 14.19
CA LEU A 205 5.58 7.75 13.94
C LEU A 205 5.98 7.74 12.47
N ILE A 206 5.67 6.66 11.74
CA ILE A 206 5.94 6.58 10.30
C ILE A 206 5.01 7.52 9.52
N SER A 207 3.73 7.65 9.90
CA SER A 207 2.85 8.63 9.27
C SER A 207 3.25 10.07 9.57
N TYR A 208 3.71 10.37 10.79
CA TYR A 208 4.26 11.68 11.11
C TYR A 208 5.48 12.00 10.23
N GLU A 209 6.39 11.05 10.09
CA GLU A 209 7.60 11.24 9.25
C GLU A 209 7.24 11.47 7.78
N ALA A 210 6.24 10.75 7.23
CA ALA A 210 5.72 10.98 5.89
C ALA A 210 5.15 12.41 5.75
N GLU A 211 4.37 12.86 6.74
CA GLU A 211 3.80 14.20 6.76
C GLU A 211 4.87 15.28 6.94
N ARG A 212 5.90 15.03 7.74
CA ARG A 212 7.06 15.92 7.88
C ARG A 212 7.81 16.10 6.56
N ARG A 213 8.03 15.01 5.83
CA ARG A 213 8.74 15.01 4.54
C ARG A 213 7.92 15.62 3.40
N SER A 214 6.60 15.67 3.52
CA SER A 214 5.70 16.31 2.56
C SER A 214 5.22 17.68 3.05
N VAL A 215 4.21 17.73 3.91
CA VAL A 215 3.64 18.99 4.44
C VAL A 215 4.69 19.83 5.15
N GLY A 216 5.51 19.22 6.01
CA GLY A 216 6.55 19.92 6.77
C GLY A 216 7.59 20.57 5.84
N LYS A 217 7.99 19.87 4.77
CA LYS A 217 8.89 20.42 3.75
C LYS A 217 8.26 21.58 2.99
N LEU A 218 6.98 21.46 2.64
CA LEU A 218 6.26 22.55 1.97
C LEU A 218 6.11 23.78 2.89
N VAL A 219 5.83 23.57 4.18
CA VAL A 219 5.79 24.65 5.21
C VAL A 219 7.16 25.34 5.30
N ALA A 220 8.26 24.58 5.27
CA ALA A 220 9.61 25.13 5.35
C ALA A 220 9.97 25.99 4.11
N LEU A 221 9.49 25.62 2.93
CA LEU A 221 9.69 26.37 1.69
C LEU A 221 8.85 27.66 1.64
N ASN A 222 7.73 27.71 2.34
CA ASN A 222 6.80 28.83 2.32
C ASN A 222 7.00 29.73 3.57
N LYS A 223 7.65 30.89 3.36
CA LYS A 223 8.02 31.81 4.45
C LYS A 223 6.83 32.31 5.28
N ASP A 224 5.68 32.51 4.64
CA ASP A 224 4.45 33.05 5.29
C ASP A 224 3.73 31.99 6.12
N LYS A 225 4.06 30.73 5.96
CA LYS A 225 3.41 29.57 6.64
C LYS A 225 4.24 28.96 7.77
N LYS A 226 5.34 29.57 8.18
CA LYS A 226 6.26 29.08 9.24
C LYS A 226 5.59 28.81 10.59
N ASN A 227 4.44 29.44 10.86
CA ASN A 227 3.69 29.28 12.11
C ASN A 227 2.58 28.22 12.02
N THR A 228 2.52 27.44 10.94
CA THR A 228 1.55 26.36 10.80
C THR A 228 1.85 25.23 11.79
N ALA A 229 0.90 24.93 12.67
CA ALA A 229 1.04 23.86 13.66
C ALA A 229 0.50 22.54 13.15
N TYR A 230 1.16 21.43 13.50
CA TYR A 230 0.69 20.06 13.18
C TYR A 230 -0.73 19.80 13.69
N SER A 231 -1.07 20.27 14.91
CA SER A 231 -2.39 20.10 15.52
C SER A 231 -3.43 21.12 15.09
N ALA A 232 -3.16 21.94 14.05
CA ALA A 232 -4.15 22.89 13.54
C ALA A 232 -5.47 22.19 13.16
N PRO A 233 -6.64 22.79 13.46
CA PRO A 233 -7.94 22.29 13.01
C PRO A 233 -7.99 22.14 11.48
N ASN A 234 -8.80 21.22 10.97
CA ASN A 234 -8.92 20.97 9.53
C ASN A 234 -9.17 22.25 8.71
N SER A 235 -10.00 23.16 9.20
CA SER A 235 -10.31 24.44 8.56
C SER A 235 -9.11 25.43 8.44
N ARG A 236 -8.05 25.22 9.23
CA ARG A 236 -6.84 26.06 9.25
C ARG A 236 -5.56 25.28 8.90
N ARG A 237 -5.72 24.06 8.46
CA ARG A 237 -4.60 23.18 8.13
C ARG A 237 -4.01 23.57 6.78
N PHE A 238 -2.68 23.59 6.68
CA PHE A 238 -1.96 23.85 5.44
C PHE A 238 -1.36 22.55 4.87
N PRO A 239 -1.32 22.39 3.55
CA PRO A 239 -2.01 23.20 2.53
C PRO A 239 -3.52 22.99 2.54
N VAL A 240 -4.26 23.96 2.02
CA VAL A 240 -5.73 23.90 1.93
C VAL A 240 -6.11 23.08 0.70
N ALA A 241 -7.19 22.30 0.81
CA ALA A 241 -7.78 21.60 -0.32
C ALA A 241 -8.21 22.59 -1.43
N ARG A 242 -7.99 22.23 -2.69
CA ARG A 242 -8.15 23.14 -3.83
C ARG A 242 -9.21 22.72 -4.86
N LEU A 243 -9.63 21.46 -4.84
CA LEU A 243 -10.54 20.89 -5.83
C LEU A 243 -11.99 20.82 -5.26
N HIS A 244 -12.61 21.97 -5.11
CA HIS A 244 -13.99 22.11 -4.62
C HIS A 244 -14.85 22.85 -5.63
N PHE A 245 -16.14 22.50 -5.72
CA PHE A 245 -17.14 23.22 -6.50
C PHE A 245 -17.56 24.50 -5.77
N ASN A 246 -16.66 25.49 -5.76
CA ASN A 246 -16.85 26.75 -5.08
C ASN A 246 -17.81 27.68 -5.84
N ILE A 247 -18.70 28.34 -5.11
CA ILE A 247 -19.62 29.35 -5.64
C ILE A 247 -19.29 30.69 -4.98
N GLU A 248 -19.28 31.75 -5.76
CA GLU A 248 -19.16 33.13 -5.29
C GLU A 248 -20.24 33.98 -5.98
N ASN A 249 -21.13 34.58 -5.21
CA ASN A 249 -22.28 35.36 -5.73
C ASN A 249 -23.11 34.58 -6.79
N ASP A 250 -23.42 33.30 -6.49
CA ASP A 250 -24.12 32.35 -7.38
C ASP A 250 -23.40 32.03 -8.70
N ILE A 251 -22.14 32.43 -8.82
CA ILE A 251 -21.29 32.13 -9.99
C ILE A 251 -20.33 30.97 -9.66
N PRO A 252 -20.32 29.88 -10.47
CA PRO A 252 -19.39 28.77 -10.28
C PRO A 252 -17.96 29.23 -10.60
N GLN A 253 -17.02 28.96 -9.67
CA GLN A 253 -15.62 29.36 -9.80
C GLN A 253 -14.69 28.25 -10.28
N SER A 254 -15.07 26.98 -10.12
CA SER A 254 -14.20 25.82 -10.28
C SER A 254 -14.63 24.91 -11.45
N MET A 255 -15.10 25.47 -12.56
CA MET A 255 -15.59 24.69 -13.71
C MET A 255 -14.55 23.75 -14.30
N SER A 256 -13.26 24.03 -14.15
CA SER A 256 -12.15 23.15 -14.61
C SER A 256 -12.11 21.80 -13.92
N LEU A 257 -12.84 21.57 -12.81
CA LEU A 257 -13.00 20.26 -12.22
C LEU A 257 -13.63 19.22 -13.16
N PHE A 258 -14.41 19.69 -14.14
CA PHE A 258 -14.97 18.80 -15.15
C PHE A 258 -13.90 18.19 -16.07
N CYS A 259 -12.69 18.80 -16.17
CA CYS A 259 -11.55 18.18 -16.85
C CYS A 259 -11.08 16.86 -16.18
N LEU A 260 -11.34 16.70 -14.88
CA LEU A 260 -11.03 15.49 -14.13
C LEU A 260 -12.22 14.54 -14.01
N LEU A 261 -13.46 15.10 -14.05
CA LEU A 261 -14.71 14.39 -13.73
C LEU A 261 -15.45 13.85 -14.94
N TYR A 262 -15.33 14.51 -16.12
CA TYR A 262 -16.05 14.12 -17.32
C TYR A 262 -15.33 12.99 -18.07
N PRO A 263 -16.00 11.83 -18.30
CA PRO A 263 -15.44 10.68 -18.97
C PRO A 263 -15.67 10.77 -20.49
N SER A 264 -14.93 11.67 -21.18
CA SER A 264 -15.09 11.85 -22.63
C SER A 264 -14.82 10.57 -23.41
N GLN A 265 -15.79 10.16 -24.23
CA GLN A 265 -15.68 9.02 -25.16
C GLN A 265 -14.58 9.28 -26.18
N THR A 266 -14.61 10.46 -26.81
CA THR A 266 -13.64 10.82 -27.85
C THR A 266 -12.21 10.81 -27.31
N LEU A 267 -11.97 11.38 -26.12
CA LEU A 267 -10.65 11.34 -25.50
C LEU A 267 -10.25 9.92 -25.07
N ALA A 268 -11.21 9.08 -24.70
CA ALA A 268 -10.94 7.68 -24.39
C ALA A 268 -10.55 6.89 -25.64
N ASP A 269 -11.19 7.13 -26.78
CA ASP A 269 -10.97 6.41 -28.04
C ASP A 269 -9.70 6.86 -28.77
N ILE A 270 -9.27 8.13 -28.62
CA ILE A 270 -8.04 8.64 -29.23
C ILE A 270 -6.79 7.91 -28.72
N TYR A 271 -6.76 7.54 -27.44
CA TYR A 271 -5.65 6.83 -26.84
C TYR A 271 -5.97 5.35 -26.63
N ASN A 272 -5.31 4.47 -27.39
CA ASN A 272 -5.35 3.02 -27.16
C ASN A 272 -4.05 2.58 -26.47
N PRO A 273 -4.06 2.29 -25.14
CA PRO A 273 -2.86 1.88 -24.43
C PRO A 273 -2.18 0.65 -25.01
N ILE A 274 -2.95 -0.34 -25.47
CA ILE A 274 -2.45 -1.62 -25.99
C ILE A 274 -1.67 -1.43 -27.27
N SER A 275 -2.16 -0.61 -28.22
CA SER A 275 -1.45 -0.32 -29.47
C SER A 275 -0.09 0.30 -29.19
N HIS A 276 -0.03 1.33 -28.35
CA HIS A 276 1.23 2.01 -28.04
C HIS A 276 2.23 1.12 -27.27
N VAL A 277 1.75 0.24 -26.40
CA VAL A 277 2.60 -0.77 -25.73
C VAL A 277 3.18 -1.75 -26.75
N ASN A 278 2.37 -2.23 -27.70
CA ASN A 278 2.83 -3.14 -28.76
C ASN A 278 3.88 -2.51 -29.68
N GLU A 279 3.76 -1.21 -29.93
CA GLU A 279 4.69 -0.43 -30.77
C GLU A 279 5.92 0.03 -29.98
N GLY A 280 5.91 -0.12 -28.66
CA GLY A 280 7.02 0.28 -27.79
C GLY A 280 7.26 1.79 -27.75
N HIS A 281 6.19 2.58 -27.95
CA HIS A 281 6.29 4.04 -28.01
C HIS A 281 6.66 4.67 -26.67
N GLU A 282 7.63 5.56 -26.70
CA GLU A 282 7.94 6.39 -25.54
C GLU A 282 6.88 7.50 -25.33
N LEU A 283 6.72 7.96 -24.10
CA LEU A 283 5.70 8.95 -23.74
C LEU A 283 5.66 10.18 -24.64
N HIS A 284 6.81 10.70 -25.04
CA HIS A 284 6.86 11.92 -25.89
C HIS A 284 6.34 11.66 -27.30
N ILE A 285 6.50 10.44 -27.83
CA ILE A 285 5.95 10.02 -29.14
C ILE A 285 4.43 9.92 -29.02
N ILE A 286 3.94 9.24 -27.97
CA ILE A 286 2.51 9.12 -27.68
C ILE A 286 1.85 10.50 -27.57
N GLU A 287 2.48 11.42 -26.79
CA GLU A 287 1.96 12.79 -26.62
C GLU A 287 1.91 13.56 -27.96
N ALA A 288 2.93 13.42 -28.81
CA ALA A 288 2.96 14.09 -30.12
C ALA A 288 1.88 13.57 -31.07
N GLU A 289 1.67 12.25 -31.15
CA GLU A 289 0.62 11.63 -31.97
C GLU A 289 -0.77 12.05 -31.51
N LEU A 290 -1.04 11.97 -30.21
CA LEU A 290 -2.32 12.38 -29.65
C LEU A 290 -2.59 13.87 -29.86
N GLN A 291 -1.57 14.71 -29.71
CA GLN A 291 -1.70 16.16 -29.91
C GLN A 291 -2.09 16.47 -31.34
N CYS A 292 -1.50 15.83 -32.35
CA CYS A 292 -1.82 16.02 -33.78
C CYS A 292 -3.30 15.66 -34.07
N VAL A 293 -3.77 14.53 -33.51
CA VAL A 293 -5.19 14.11 -33.65
C VAL A 293 -6.13 15.12 -33.00
N ILE A 294 -5.80 15.61 -31.82
CA ILE A 294 -6.60 16.59 -31.08
C ILE A 294 -6.63 17.94 -31.81
N GLU A 295 -5.50 18.43 -32.32
CA GLU A 295 -5.44 19.66 -33.09
C GLU A 295 -6.36 19.60 -34.32
N THR A 296 -6.35 18.47 -35.02
CA THR A 296 -7.28 18.23 -36.13
C THR A 296 -8.74 18.30 -35.70
N LYS A 297 -9.10 17.71 -34.54
CA LYS A 297 -10.44 17.78 -33.98
C LYS A 297 -10.82 19.19 -33.54
N LEU A 298 -9.90 19.96 -32.98
CA LEU A 298 -10.15 21.34 -32.57
C LEU A 298 -10.54 22.25 -33.72
N THR A 299 -10.09 21.97 -34.97
CA THR A 299 -10.50 22.75 -36.13
C THR A 299 -12.01 22.76 -36.33
N SER A 300 -12.72 21.68 -35.98
CA SER A 300 -14.19 21.61 -36.08
C SER A 300 -14.92 22.54 -35.09
N LEU A 301 -14.26 22.96 -34.02
CA LEU A 301 -14.82 23.81 -32.99
C LEU A 301 -14.54 25.32 -33.20
N THR A 302 -13.76 25.69 -34.22
CA THR A 302 -13.42 27.08 -34.47
C THR A 302 -14.63 27.96 -34.74
N ASN A 303 -15.69 27.40 -35.31
CA ASN A 303 -16.96 28.12 -35.56
C ASN A 303 -17.68 28.62 -34.29
N TYR A 304 -17.34 28.07 -33.12
CA TYR A 304 -17.89 28.51 -31.85
C TYR A 304 -17.08 29.67 -31.22
N GLN A 305 -15.95 30.07 -31.81
CA GLN A 305 -15.15 31.21 -31.35
C GLN A 305 -15.79 32.52 -31.81
N THR A 306 -16.78 33.00 -31.10
CA THR A 306 -17.56 34.18 -31.42
C THR A 306 -16.93 35.49 -30.89
N ASN A 307 -15.93 35.40 -29.99
CA ASN A 307 -15.21 36.53 -29.40
C ASN A 307 -13.70 36.41 -29.61
N PRO A 308 -13.14 36.88 -30.75
CA PRO A 308 -11.73 36.70 -31.10
C PRO A 308 -10.76 37.57 -30.27
N ASN A 309 -11.25 38.49 -29.44
CA ASN A 309 -10.41 39.43 -28.69
C ASN A 309 -9.96 38.89 -27.32
N ARG A 310 -10.34 37.65 -26.94
CA ARG A 310 -10.05 37.08 -25.63
C ARG A 310 -9.77 35.58 -25.71
N VAL A 311 -8.67 35.15 -25.06
CA VAL A 311 -8.41 33.74 -24.80
C VAL A 311 -9.41 33.20 -23.74
N ASP A 312 -9.97 32.05 -23.97
CA ASP A 312 -11.05 31.53 -23.14
C ASP A 312 -10.72 30.16 -22.51
N LYS A 313 -10.53 30.17 -21.22
CA LYS A 313 -10.20 28.93 -20.46
C LYS A 313 -11.37 27.94 -20.35
N ARG A 314 -12.60 28.33 -20.75
CA ARG A 314 -13.75 27.41 -20.77
C ARG A 314 -13.55 26.26 -21.74
N TRP A 315 -12.71 26.42 -22.74
CA TRP A 315 -12.39 25.40 -23.73
C TRP A 315 -11.80 24.13 -23.10
N TYR A 316 -11.10 24.19 -21.98
CA TYR A 316 -10.54 23.01 -21.34
C TYR A 316 -11.61 21.96 -20.97
N TYR A 317 -12.79 22.40 -20.54
CA TYR A 317 -13.88 21.51 -20.16
C TYR A 317 -15.02 21.43 -21.19
N LEU A 318 -15.18 22.41 -22.10
CA LEU A 318 -16.22 22.36 -23.12
C LEU A 318 -15.79 21.57 -24.36
N ALA A 319 -14.53 21.64 -24.78
CA ALA A 319 -14.07 20.93 -25.97
C ALA A 319 -14.31 19.41 -25.88
N PRO A 320 -14.03 18.73 -24.76
CA PRO A 320 -14.36 17.30 -24.64
C PRO A 320 -15.84 16.98 -24.79
N LEU A 321 -16.74 17.82 -24.24
CA LEU A 321 -18.19 17.62 -24.40
C LEU A 321 -18.62 17.83 -25.85
N LEU A 322 -18.06 18.84 -26.51
CA LEU A 322 -18.40 19.17 -27.91
C LEU A 322 -17.81 18.19 -28.93
N PHE A 323 -16.81 17.41 -28.56
CA PHE A 323 -16.29 16.29 -29.36
C PHE A 323 -17.18 15.05 -29.29
N ASP A 324 -17.88 14.85 -28.18
CA ASP A 324 -18.62 13.64 -27.92
C ASP A 324 -20.03 13.66 -28.54
N ASN A 325 -20.62 12.46 -28.65
CA ASN A 325 -21.99 12.33 -29.14
C ASN A 325 -22.99 13.04 -28.24
N VAL A 326 -23.94 13.77 -28.84
CA VAL A 326 -24.95 14.58 -28.12
C VAL A 326 -25.77 13.73 -27.15
N ASP A 327 -26.26 12.56 -27.56
CA ASP A 327 -27.06 11.67 -26.71
C ASP A 327 -26.27 11.18 -25.50
N TYR A 328 -24.98 10.91 -25.68
CA TYR A 328 -24.09 10.52 -24.61
C TYR A 328 -23.89 11.63 -23.59
N VAL A 329 -23.62 12.86 -24.07
CA VAL A 329 -23.41 14.02 -23.20
C VAL A 329 -24.67 14.35 -22.43
N GLU A 330 -25.85 14.40 -23.10
CA GLU A 330 -27.13 14.69 -22.43
C GLU A 330 -27.43 13.63 -21.36
N LYS A 331 -27.25 12.35 -21.65
CA LYS A 331 -27.39 11.27 -20.68
C LYS A 331 -26.46 11.43 -19.48
N TRP A 332 -25.19 11.79 -19.71
CA TRP A 332 -24.23 12.04 -18.63
C TRP A 332 -24.67 13.23 -17.77
N LEU A 333 -25.13 14.31 -18.39
CA LEU A 333 -25.65 15.50 -17.71
C LEU A 333 -26.90 15.20 -16.88
N GLU A 334 -27.71 14.20 -17.25
CA GLU A 334 -28.91 13.78 -16.52
C GLU A 334 -28.60 13.04 -15.22
N TYR A 335 -27.42 12.38 -15.10
CA TYR A 335 -27.04 11.71 -13.85
C TYR A 335 -27.00 12.66 -12.64
N GLY A 336 -26.75 13.97 -12.85
CA GLY A 336 -26.81 14.96 -11.80
C GLY A 336 -26.05 14.57 -10.53
N GLU A 337 -26.76 14.51 -9.41
CA GLU A 337 -26.15 14.19 -8.11
C GLU A 337 -25.58 12.79 -8.00
N GLU A 338 -26.04 11.83 -8.81
CA GLU A 338 -25.50 10.46 -8.81
C GLU A 338 -24.00 10.42 -9.16
N LEU A 339 -23.50 11.40 -9.93
CA LEU A 339 -22.09 11.53 -10.28
C LEU A 339 -21.17 11.72 -9.07
N ILE A 340 -21.71 12.31 -7.99
CA ILE A 340 -20.94 12.65 -6.78
C ILE A 340 -21.39 11.89 -5.53
N SER A 341 -22.46 11.09 -5.61
CA SER A 341 -23.07 10.39 -4.47
C SER A 341 -22.19 9.32 -3.81
N ALA A 342 -21.02 9.07 -4.36
CA ALA A 342 -20.08 8.05 -3.84
C ALA A 342 -19.36 8.44 -2.54
N SER A 343 -19.58 9.62 -1.97
CA SER A 343 -18.96 10.09 -0.72
C SER A 343 -20.01 10.26 0.40
N LEU A 344 -19.67 9.83 1.61
CA LEU A 344 -20.57 9.78 2.78
C LEU A 344 -20.10 10.67 3.96
N ASP A 345 -19.51 11.85 3.71
CA ASP A 345 -19.03 12.75 4.77
C ASP A 345 -19.93 13.98 4.98
N GLU A 346 -20.10 14.42 6.23
CA GLU A 346 -21.02 15.49 6.68
C GLU A 346 -20.79 16.90 6.08
N ASP A 347 -19.63 17.15 5.44
CA ASP A 347 -19.38 18.38 4.66
C ASP A 347 -20.06 18.39 3.26
N GLU A 348 -20.85 17.35 2.97
CA GLU A 348 -21.40 17.07 1.64
C GLU A 348 -22.54 17.97 1.19
N GLN A 349 -23.37 18.48 2.08
CA GLN A 349 -24.52 19.31 1.68
C GLN A 349 -24.06 20.58 0.95
N LYS A 350 -22.98 21.21 1.42
CA LYS A 350 -22.41 22.40 0.74
C LYS A 350 -21.74 22.03 -0.59
N SER A 351 -21.07 20.87 -0.63
CA SER A 351 -20.43 20.36 -1.84
C SER A 351 -21.45 19.99 -2.91
N GLN A 352 -22.61 19.43 -2.51
CA GLN A 352 -23.70 19.04 -3.38
C GLN A 352 -24.39 20.25 -4.01
N MET A 353 -24.69 21.29 -3.19
CA MET A 353 -25.24 22.53 -3.70
C MET A 353 -24.29 23.22 -4.69
N GLY A 354 -22.99 23.22 -4.37
CA GLY A 354 -21.96 23.73 -5.28
C GLY A 354 -21.93 22.99 -6.62
N PHE A 355 -21.96 21.66 -6.59
CA PHE A 355 -21.99 20.84 -7.80
C PHE A 355 -23.21 21.13 -8.69
N ASN A 356 -24.39 21.25 -8.12
CA ASN A 356 -25.63 21.51 -8.86
C ASN A 356 -25.59 22.84 -9.65
N VAL A 357 -25.00 23.89 -9.07
CA VAL A 357 -24.78 25.15 -9.78
C VAL A 357 -23.79 24.99 -10.93
N HIS A 358 -22.70 24.24 -10.71
CA HIS A 358 -21.67 24.00 -11.74
C HIS A 358 -22.23 23.18 -12.91
N ILE A 359 -22.98 22.10 -12.64
CA ILE A 359 -23.58 21.26 -13.69
C ILE A 359 -24.66 22.01 -14.47
N ALA A 360 -25.47 22.86 -13.81
CA ALA A 360 -26.44 23.70 -14.47
C ALA A 360 -25.78 24.69 -15.43
N LYS A 361 -24.66 25.32 -15.00
CA LYS A 361 -23.92 26.25 -15.84
C LYS A 361 -23.18 25.52 -17.00
N LEU A 362 -22.71 24.31 -16.76
CA LEU A 362 -22.12 23.47 -17.82
C LEU A 362 -23.18 23.14 -18.90
N LYS A 363 -24.41 22.74 -18.47
CA LYS A 363 -25.54 22.52 -19.39
C LYS A 363 -25.86 23.74 -20.24
N GLU A 364 -25.88 24.89 -19.63
CA GLU A 364 -26.12 26.18 -20.33
C GLU A 364 -25.07 26.41 -21.43
N TYR A 365 -23.77 26.30 -21.11
CA TYR A 365 -22.69 26.48 -22.07
C TYR A 365 -22.68 25.44 -23.17
N TYR A 366 -22.91 24.18 -22.83
CA TYR A 366 -22.92 23.08 -23.79
C TYR A 366 -24.07 23.18 -24.79
N ARG A 367 -25.32 23.49 -24.30
CA ARG A 367 -26.52 23.55 -25.15
C ARG A 367 -26.56 24.81 -26.03
N ASN A 368 -25.87 25.87 -25.60
CA ASN A 368 -25.89 27.16 -26.29
C ASN A 368 -24.47 27.71 -26.51
N PRO A 369 -23.57 27.00 -27.22
CA PRO A 369 -22.18 27.40 -27.38
C PRO A 369 -22.00 28.71 -28.14
N TYR A 370 -22.88 29.04 -29.08
CA TYR A 370 -22.86 30.31 -29.82
C TYR A 370 -23.20 31.51 -28.96
N THR A 371 -24.18 31.38 -28.05
CA THR A 371 -24.58 32.49 -27.15
C THR A 371 -23.62 32.63 -25.97
N ALA A 372 -22.80 31.61 -25.70
CA ALA A 372 -21.83 31.65 -24.64
C ALA A 372 -20.63 32.61 -24.92
N GLN A 373 -20.54 33.20 -26.11
CA GLN A 373 -19.52 34.16 -26.54
C GLN A 373 -18.11 33.63 -26.21
N LEU A 374 -17.78 32.42 -26.73
CA LEU A 374 -16.50 31.77 -26.51
C LEU A 374 -15.40 32.51 -27.23
N GLY A 375 -14.27 32.71 -26.54
CA GLY A 375 -13.07 33.35 -27.10
C GLY A 375 -12.15 32.35 -27.82
N LEU A 376 -10.91 32.78 -28.07
CA LEU A 376 -9.89 31.94 -28.69
C LEU A 376 -9.46 30.77 -27.81
N PHE A 377 -8.98 29.71 -28.42
CA PHE A 377 -8.39 28.58 -27.72
C PHE A 377 -7.16 29.05 -26.90
N PRO A 378 -6.99 28.54 -25.67
CA PRO A 378 -5.68 28.62 -24.98
C PRO A 378 -4.59 27.96 -25.79
N GLU A 379 -3.38 28.53 -25.81
CA GLU A 379 -2.21 27.99 -26.54
C GLU A 379 -1.89 26.53 -26.14
N ASP A 380 -2.09 26.18 -24.87
CA ASP A 380 -1.83 24.85 -24.35
C ASP A 380 -3.03 23.89 -24.40
N LEU A 381 -4.15 24.28 -25.06
CA LEU A 381 -5.40 23.48 -25.05
C LEU A 381 -5.16 22.06 -25.59
N ALA A 382 -4.52 21.93 -26.75
CA ALA A 382 -4.26 20.61 -27.34
C ALA A 382 -3.41 19.73 -26.42
N GLN A 383 -2.39 20.29 -25.77
CA GLN A 383 -1.55 19.59 -24.81
C GLN A 383 -2.33 19.16 -23.55
N VAL A 384 -3.22 20.01 -23.05
CA VAL A 384 -4.06 19.67 -21.88
C VAL A 384 -5.05 18.57 -22.22
N LEU A 385 -5.69 18.63 -23.38
CA LEU A 385 -6.59 17.56 -23.85
C LEU A 385 -5.85 16.24 -24.09
N CYS A 386 -4.62 16.29 -24.60
CA CYS A 386 -3.75 15.11 -24.68
C CYS A 386 -3.49 14.49 -23.29
N ARG A 387 -3.13 15.30 -22.32
CA ARG A 387 -2.96 14.84 -20.93
C ARG A 387 -4.27 14.28 -20.33
N MET A 388 -5.42 14.86 -20.69
CA MET A 388 -6.72 14.31 -20.28
C MET A 388 -6.98 12.94 -20.92
N ALA A 389 -6.69 12.76 -22.20
CA ALA A 389 -6.81 11.47 -22.88
C ALA A 389 -5.90 10.41 -22.24
N LEU A 390 -4.68 10.77 -21.86
CA LEU A 390 -3.74 9.86 -21.21
C LEU A 390 -4.09 9.55 -19.75
N ALA A 391 -4.52 10.56 -18.98
CA ALA A 391 -4.43 10.47 -17.52
C ALA A 391 -5.56 11.16 -16.74
N SER A 392 -6.62 11.68 -17.37
CA SER A 392 -7.78 12.12 -16.60
C SER A 392 -8.39 10.92 -15.87
N PRO A 393 -8.60 11.02 -14.53
CA PRO A 393 -9.19 9.92 -13.76
C PRO A 393 -10.50 9.39 -14.36
N ALA A 394 -11.37 10.27 -14.87
CA ALA A 394 -12.63 9.87 -15.47
C ALA A 394 -12.42 9.14 -16.81
N VAL A 395 -11.51 9.63 -17.67
CA VAL A 395 -11.24 9.03 -18.99
C VAL A 395 -10.57 7.66 -18.85
N CYS A 396 -9.61 7.54 -17.94
CA CYS A 396 -8.96 6.25 -17.65
C CYS A 396 -9.94 5.23 -17.06
N ALA A 397 -10.78 5.65 -16.12
CA ALA A 397 -11.80 4.79 -15.53
C ALA A 397 -12.89 4.40 -16.55
N TYR A 398 -13.23 5.27 -17.49
CA TYR A 398 -14.17 4.97 -18.54
C TYR A 398 -13.72 3.79 -19.40
N ARG A 399 -12.44 3.78 -19.81
CA ARG A 399 -11.84 2.62 -20.49
C ARG A 399 -11.85 1.37 -19.62
N ALA A 400 -11.43 1.51 -18.36
CA ALA A 400 -11.28 0.39 -17.43
C ALA A 400 -12.62 -0.25 -17.00
N TYR A 401 -13.71 0.53 -16.93
CA TYR A 401 -15.07 0.05 -16.60
C TYR A 401 -15.93 -0.27 -17.83
N ARG A 402 -15.32 -0.67 -18.95
CA ARG A 402 -16.06 -1.04 -20.17
C ARG A 402 -17.07 0.05 -20.59
N GLN A 403 -16.59 1.29 -20.65
CA GLN A 403 -17.34 2.47 -21.09
C GLN A 403 -18.55 2.86 -20.21
N ASN A 404 -18.52 2.54 -18.93
CA ASN A 404 -19.55 2.98 -17.98
C ASN A 404 -19.26 4.40 -17.45
N ALA A 405 -19.97 5.39 -17.94
CA ALA A 405 -19.76 6.80 -17.63
C ALA A 405 -20.03 7.14 -16.15
N LEU A 406 -21.05 6.54 -15.54
CA LEU A 406 -21.42 6.80 -14.14
C LEU A 406 -20.30 6.31 -13.21
N TYR A 407 -19.85 5.06 -13.35
CA TYR A 407 -18.78 4.50 -12.52
C TYR A 407 -17.45 5.25 -12.72
N ALA A 408 -17.17 5.67 -13.95
CA ALA A 408 -15.98 6.46 -14.27
C ALA A 408 -16.00 7.81 -13.54
N SER A 409 -17.11 8.55 -13.55
CA SER A 409 -17.24 9.82 -12.84
C SER A 409 -17.20 9.65 -11.33
N GLN A 410 -17.82 8.61 -10.77
CA GLN A 410 -17.77 8.32 -9.34
C GLN A 410 -16.33 7.99 -8.88
N PHE A 411 -15.58 7.21 -9.66
CA PHE A 411 -14.16 6.99 -9.40
C PHE A 411 -13.36 8.29 -9.47
N ALA A 412 -13.56 9.09 -10.51
CA ALA A 412 -12.90 10.40 -10.64
C ALA A 412 -13.20 11.31 -9.46
N LYS A 413 -14.44 11.33 -8.94
CA LYS A 413 -14.79 12.05 -7.72
C LYS A 413 -14.02 11.54 -6.50
N ALA A 414 -13.87 10.23 -6.36
CA ALA A 414 -13.05 9.66 -5.29
C ALA A 414 -11.57 10.06 -5.41
N MET A 415 -11.04 10.14 -6.64
CA MET A 415 -9.68 10.66 -6.89
C MET A 415 -9.57 12.15 -6.56
N ILE A 416 -10.56 12.97 -6.90
CA ILE A 416 -10.61 14.39 -6.50
C ILE A 416 -10.56 14.50 -4.97
N ASN A 417 -11.32 13.69 -4.25
CA ASN A 417 -11.30 13.66 -2.79
C ASN A 417 -9.93 13.22 -2.25
N LEU A 418 -9.26 12.27 -2.90
CA LEU A 418 -7.89 11.88 -2.55
C LEU A 418 -6.91 13.06 -2.71
N PHE A 419 -6.97 13.78 -3.83
CA PHE A 419 -6.10 14.92 -4.12
C PHE A 419 -6.40 16.16 -3.27
N ASN A 420 -7.56 16.23 -2.62
CA ASN A 420 -7.94 17.27 -1.66
C ASN A 420 -7.40 17.05 -0.25
N ARG A 421 -6.83 15.90 0.06
CA ARG A 421 -6.17 15.68 1.37
C ARG A 421 -4.95 16.59 1.49
N ASN A 422 -4.73 17.16 2.69
CA ASN A 422 -3.62 18.09 2.91
C ASN A 422 -2.25 17.49 2.51
N GLU A 423 -2.02 16.21 2.85
CA GLU A 423 -0.80 15.52 2.45
C GLU A 423 -0.69 15.30 0.94
N ALA A 424 -1.80 15.02 0.26
CA ALA A 424 -1.80 14.86 -1.19
C ALA A 424 -1.57 16.20 -1.90
N THR A 425 -2.23 17.26 -1.43
CA THR A 425 -1.98 18.63 -1.93
C THR A 425 -0.51 19.01 -1.77
N ALA A 426 0.09 18.72 -0.60
CA ALA A 426 1.51 18.99 -0.38
C ALA A 426 2.42 18.20 -1.33
N ILE A 427 2.09 16.94 -1.60
CA ILE A 427 2.86 16.09 -2.52
C ILE A 427 2.81 16.67 -3.93
N ILE A 428 1.62 16.99 -4.45
CA ILE A 428 1.46 17.57 -5.78
C ILE A 428 2.23 18.89 -5.90
N GLU A 429 2.11 19.78 -4.92
CA GLU A 429 2.87 21.04 -4.92
C GLU A 429 4.38 20.82 -4.88
N LEU A 430 4.88 19.84 -4.14
CA LEU A 430 6.30 19.52 -4.10
C LEU A 430 6.83 18.89 -5.40
N CYS A 431 6.02 18.08 -6.08
CA CYS A 431 6.39 17.48 -7.36
C CYS A 431 6.49 18.52 -8.47
N PHE A 432 5.68 19.57 -8.44
CA PHE A 432 5.55 20.55 -9.53
C PHE A 432 5.93 21.99 -9.14
N VAL A 433 6.76 22.19 -8.11
CA VAL A 433 7.28 23.53 -7.69
C VAL A 433 7.94 24.30 -8.83
N LYS A 434 8.53 23.61 -9.79
CA LYS A 434 9.27 24.22 -10.91
C LYS A 434 8.40 24.49 -12.15
N THR A 435 7.18 23.99 -12.16
CA THR A 435 6.26 24.28 -13.27
C THR A 435 5.61 25.64 -13.02
N ASN A 436 5.60 26.51 -14.04
CA ASN A 436 4.86 27.79 -13.98
C ASN A 436 3.33 27.59 -14.08
N GLU A 437 2.85 26.41 -13.72
CA GLU A 437 1.44 26.03 -13.82
C GLU A 437 0.69 26.48 -12.57
N ASP A 438 -0.08 27.57 -12.69
CA ASP A 438 -0.88 28.13 -11.60
C ASP A 438 -2.12 27.29 -11.27
N ALA A 439 -2.56 26.42 -12.18
CA ALA A 439 -3.77 25.63 -12.04
C ALA A 439 -3.47 24.27 -11.41
N TYR A 440 -3.81 24.08 -10.14
CA TYR A 440 -3.59 22.85 -9.38
C TYR A 440 -4.15 21.59 -10.08
N TRP A 441 -5.32 21.67 -10.73
CA TRP A 441 -5.90 20.55 -11.45
C TRP A 441 -5.05 20.05 -12.64
N LYS A 442 -4.31 20.93 -13.31
CA LYS A 442 -3.36 20.54 -14.35
C LYS A 442 -2.17 19.78 -13.76
N ASN A 443 -1.68 20.19 -12.58
CA ASN A 443 -0.64 19.45 -11.86
C ASN A 443 -1.13 18.06 -11.44
N VAL A 444 -2.41 17.92 -11.10
CA VAL A 444 -3.04 16.61 -10.83
C VAL A 444 -3.03 15.73 -12.08
N LEU A 445 -3.37 16.27 -13.26
CA LEU A 445 -3.27 15.52 -14.52
C LEU A 445 -1.83 15.07 -14.82
N LEU A 446 -0.85 15.96 -14.60
CA LEU A 446 0.57 15.60 -14.76
C LEU A 446 0.97 14.48 -13.79
N TYR A 447 0.55 14.54 -12.54
CA TYR A 447 0.83 13.51 -11.56
C TYR A 447 0.20 12.15 -11.94
N CYS A 448 -1.02 12.15 -12.44
CA CYS A 448 -1.71 10.96 -12.94
C CYS A 448 -1.00 10.37 -14.16
N ARG A 449 -0.52 11.21 -15.09
CA ARG A 449 0.28 10.81 -16.25
C ARG A 449 1.60 10.18 -15.80
N ASP A 450 2.35 10.89 -14.97
CA ASP A 450 3.66 10.47 -14.47
C ASP A 450 3.60 9.13 -13.75
N GLY A 451 2.49 8.87 -13.04
CA GLY A 451 2.21 7.64 -12.30
C GLY A 451 1.50 6.53 -13.06
N ASN A 452 1.30 6.68 -14.40
CA ASN A 452 0.65 5.67 -15.24
C ASN A 452 -0.70 5.19 -14.71
N ILE A 453 -1.63 6.11 -14.43
CA ILE A 453 -2.91 5.77 -13.77
C ILE A 453 -3.74 4.76 -14.57
N GLN A 454 -3.65 4.73 -15.92
CA GLN A 454 -4.35 3.74 -16.74
C GLN A 454 -3.83 2.33 -16.46
N ALA A 455 -2.52 2.11 -16.55
CA ALA A 455 -1.91 0.81 -16.26
C ALA A 455 -2.17 0.35 -14.83
N LEU A 456 -2.19 1.30 -13.86
CA LEU A 456 -2.54 1.02 -12.47
C LEU A 456 -3.97 0.49 -12.32
N LEU A 457 -4.94 1.14 -12.97
CA LEU A 457 -6.35 0.73 -12.93
C LEU A 457 -6.55 -0.62 -13.61
N ASP A 458 -5.95 -0.83 -14.75
CA ASP A 458 -6.08 -2.09 -15.51
C ASP A 458 -5.49 -3.26 -14.71
N GLU A 459 -4.31 -3.09 -14.08
CA GLU A 459 -3.74 -4.09 -13.17
C GLU A 459 -4.67 -4.37 -11.97
N TYR A 460 -5.18 -3.32 -11.33
CA TYR A 460 -5.99 -3.48 -10.13
C TYR A 460 -7.34 -4.12 -10.43
N ILE A 461 -8.01 -3.71 -11.52
CA ILE A 461 -9.27 -4.30 -11.97
C ILE A 461 -9.05 -5.76 -12.39
N HIS A 462 -7.95 -6.08 -13.09
CA HIS A 462 -7.60 -7.47 -13.42
C HIS A 462 -7.50 -8.33 -12.16
N MET A 463 -6.73 -7.89 -11.14
CA MET A 463 -6.56 -8.62 -9.89
C MET A 463 -7.88 -8.82 -9.12
N LEU A 464 -8.71 -7.80 -9.06
CA LEU A 464 -10.03 -7.87 -8.43
C LEU A 464 -10.97 -8.82 -9.20
N SER A 465 -10.95 -8.74 -10.53
CA SER A 465 -11.79 -9.58 -11.39
C SER A 465 -11.44 -11.06 -11.25
N GLU A 466 -10.17 -11.36 -11.28
CA GLU A 466 -9.69 -12.74 -11.17
C GLU A 466 -9.95 -13.34 -9.78
N SER A 467 -9.65 -12.58 -8.72
CA SER A 467 -9.88 -13.02 -7.35
C SER A 467 -11.35 -13.25 -7.00
N ASN A 468 -12.26 -12.67 -7.76
CA ASN A 468 -13.70 -12.81 -7.56
C ASN A 468 -14.39 -13.61 -8.70
N GLY A 469 -13.61 -14.20 -9.63
CA GLY A 469 -14.14 -14.99 -10.74
C GLY A 469 -14.97 -14.17 -11.75
N LEU A 470 -14.60 -12.90 -12.00
CA LEU A 470 -15.39 -11.93 -12.79
C LEU A 470 -14.80 -11.65 -14.18
N ILE A 471 -13.83 -12.41 -14.66
CA ILE A 471 -13.13 -12.09 -15.93
C ILE A 471 -14.12 -11.98 -17.09
N ASP A 472 -15.04 -12.94 -17.23
CA ASP A 472 -16.03 -13.02 -18.27
C ASP A 472 -17.45 -12.60 -17.81
N ASP A 473 -17.60 -12.03 -16.61
CA ASP A 473 -18.88 -11.64 -16.05
C ASP A 473 -19.29 -10.23 -16.50
N ASP A 474 -20.54 -10.08 -16.93
CA ASP A 474 -21.12 -8.78 -17.31
C ASP A 474 -21.21 -7.81 -16.10
N ASN A 475 -21.29 -8.34 -14.88
CA ASN A 475 -21.26 -7.54 -13.65
C ASN A 475 -19.85 -7.07 -13.25
N ARG A 476 -18.79 -7.45 -13.98
CA ARG A 476 -17.41 -7.06 -13.68
C ARG A 476 -17.26 -5.56 -13.38
N PRO A 477 -17.75 -4.62 -14.21
CA PRO A 477 -17.61 -3.19 -13.92
C PRO A 477 -18.28 -2.77 -12.61
N ARG A 478 -19.49 -3.27 -12.33
CA ARG A 478 -20.25 -2.95 -11.13
C ARG A 478 -19.56 -3.44 -9.86
N ILE A 479 -19.10 -4.69 -9.86
CA ILE A 479 -18.51 -5.30 -8.66
C ILE A 479 -17.12 -4.72 -8.41
N THR A 480 -16.27 -4.59 -9.45
CA THR A 480 -14.93 -4.02 -9.32
C THR A 480 -14.98 -2.55 -8.90
N HIS A 481 -15.92 -1.76 -9.44
CA HIS A 481 -16.16 -0.39 -9.00
C HIS A 481 -16.48 -0.33 -7.49
N ALA A 482 -17.43 -1.15 -7.01
CA ALA A 482 -17.81 -1.17 -5.59
C ALA A 482 -16.62 -1.53 -4.68
N LEU A 483 -15.79 -2.51 -5.09
CA LEU A 483 -14.58 -2.92 -4.35
C LEU A 483 -13.53 -1.80 -4.32
N ILE A 484 -13.29 -1.10 -5.43
CA ILE A 484 -12.37 0.02 -5.52
C ILE A 484 -12.85 1.17 -4.67
N MET A 485 -14.14 1.54 -4.75
CA MET A 485 -14.72 2.60 -3.93
C MET A 485 -14.59 2.29 -2.42
N ASN A 486 -14.80 1.05 -2.02
CA ASN A 486 -14.60 0.63 -0.63
C ASN A 486 -13.13 0.72 -0.20
N ALA A 487 -12.20 0.36 -1.06
CA ALA A 487 -10.76 0.46 -0.78
C ALA A 487 -10.29 1.92 -0.66
N MET A 488 -10.90 2.84 -1.42
CA MET A 488 -10.59 4.29 -1.38
C MET A 488 -11.24 5.02 -0.21
N LYS A 489 -12.27 4.45 0.43
CA LYS A 489 -12.85 4.96 1.69
C LYS A 489 -11.86 4.77 2.83
N THR A 490 -10.80 5.56 2.85
CA THR A 490 -9.82 5.51 3.95
C THR A 490 -10.32 6.31 5.14
N ASN A 491 -10.62 5.62 6.22
CA ASN A 491 -10.77 6.25 7.52
C ASN A 491 -9.39 6.67 8.04
N SER A 492 -9.05 7.94 7.99
CA SER A 492 -7.87 8.45 8.67
C SER A 492 -8.06 8.23 10.17
N VAL A 493 -7.17 7.42 10.76
CA VAL A 493 -7.19 7.13 12.18
C VAL A 493 -6.21 8.07 12.88
N SER A 494 -6.66 8.69 13.97
CA SER A 494 -5.78 9.45 14.84
C SER A 494 -5.54 8.70 16.14
N TYR A 495 -4.27 8.58 16.52
CA TYR A 495 -3.87 7.97 17.78
C TYR A 495 -3.54 9.04 18.82
N LYS A 496 -4.20 9.00 19.98
CA LYS A 496 -3.84 9.84 21.12
C LYS A 496 -2.56 9.27 21.77
N VAL A 497 -1.49 10.04 21.78
CA VAL A 497 -0.19 9.66 22.34
C VAL A 497 0.10 10.55 23.54
N GLU A 498 0.55 9.95 24.64
CA GLU A 498 0.91 10.69 25.83
C GLU A 498 2.26 11.41 25.68
N THR A 499 2.36 12.58 26.29
CA THR A 499 3.60 13.33 26.47
C THR A 499 3.88 13.46 27.95
N TYR A 500 5.10 13.78 28.35
CA TYR A 500 5.40 14.04 29.76
C TYR A 500 4.45 15.08 30.39
N ARG A 501 4.11 16.14 29.62
CA ARG A 501 3.19 17.20 30.13
C ARG A 501 1.77 16.64 30.35
N SER A 502 1.26 15.80 29.42
CA SER A 502 -0.07 15.21 29.61
C SER A 502 -0.08 14.20 30.75
N PHE A 503 0.99 13.41 30.91
CA PHE A 503 1.19 12.52 32.05
C PHE A 503 1.18 13.27 33.37
N LYS A 504 2.02 14.30 33.48
CA LYS A 504 2.07 15.16 34.68
C LYS A 504 0.69 15.73 35.05
N ASN A 505 -0.04 16.25 34.06
CA ASN A 505 -1.38 16.82 34.28
C ASN A 505 -2.41 15.73 34.65
N SER A 506 -2.28 14.53 34.14
CA SER A 506 -3.14 13.39 34.52
C SER A 506 -2.92 12.99 35.98
N ILE A 507 -1.66 12.91 36.41
CA ILE A 507 -1.32 12.56 37.80
C ILE A 507 -1.76 13.65 38.79
N LEU A 508 -1.48 14.94 38.49
CA LEU A 508 -1.73 16.05 39.43
C LEU A 508 -3.18 16.53 39.41
N TYR A 509 -3.86 16.50 38.27
CA TYR A 509 -5.15 17.19 38.08
C TYR A 509 -6.23 16.30 37.47
N GLY A 510 -5.97 15.04 37.23
CA GLY A 510 -6.90 14.10 36.57
C GLY A 510 -7.24 14.45 35.11
N LYS A 511 -6.49 15.38 34.48
CA LYS A 511 -6.75 15.85 33.11
C LYS A 511 -5.81 15.20 32.11
N GLU A 512 -6.37 14.45 31.17
CA GLU A 512 -5.61 13.80 30.09
C GLU A 512 -5.78 14.58 28.77
N LYS A 513 -4.73 15.22 28.27
CA LYS A 513 -4.67 15.79 26.91
C LYS A 513 -3.32 15.44 26.27
N GLY A 514 -3.24 14.23 25.67
CA GLY A 514 -2.13 13.85 24.82
C GLY A 514 -2.14 14.62 23.48
N ILE A 515 -1.16 14.33 22.64
CA ILE A 515 -1.15 14.76 21.23
C ILE A 515 -1.87 13.72 20.36
N SER A 516 -2.63 14.19 19.38
CA SER A 516 -3.27 13.32 18.39
C SER A 516 -2.36 13.21 17.15
N LEU A 517 -1.85 12.01 16.85
CA LEU A 517 -1.06 11.73 15.67
C LEU A 517 -1.91 11.05 14.61
N ARG A 518 -1.89 11.61 13.39
CA ARG A 518 -2.64 11.09 12.24
C ARG A 518 -1.94 9.89 11.64
N SER A 519 -2.72 8.95 11.15
CA SER A 519 -2.26 7.71 10.53
C SER A 519 -2.84 7.63 9.13
N HIS A 520 -2.01 7.85 8.10
CA HIS A 520 -2.41 7.87 6.69
C HIS A 520 -1.39 7.17 5.78
N PHE A 521 -0.10 7.18 6.13
CA PHE A 521 0.95 6.46 5.40
C PHE A 521 1.16 5.05 5.96
N ALA A 522 1.06 4.93 7.28
CA ALA A 522 1.12 3.68 8.01
C ALA A 522 -0.14 3.50 8.87
N VAL A 523 -0.64 2.28 9.01
CA VAL A 523 -1.79 1.95 9.85
C VAL A 523 -1.49 0.79 10.78
N GLY A 524 -2.14 0.79 11.96
CA GLY A 524 -2.07 -0.28 12.93
C GLY A 524 -3.31 -1.17 12.87
N PHE A 525 -3.09 -2.48 12.86
CA PHE A 525 -4.12 -3.51 12.85
C PHE A 525 -3.96 -4.42 14.07
N TYR A 526 -4.77 -4.20 15.11
CA TYR A 526 -4.69 -4.91 16.40
C TYR A 526 -6.05 -4.95 17.08
N LYS A 527 -6.21 -5.77 18.14
CA LYS A 527 -7.43 -5.81 18.96
C LYS A 527 -7.59 -4.47 19.68
N GLY A 528 -8.44 -3.59 19.17
CA GLY A 528 -8.81 -2.36 19.87
C GLY A 528 -9.99 -2.61 20.83
N GLU A 529 -10.12 -1.77 21.86
CA GLU A 529 -11.32 -1.69 22.69
C GLU A 529 -12.47 -1.10 21.85
N GLY A 530 -13.59 -1.83 21.71
CA GLY A 530 -14.79 -1.35 21.02
C GLY A 530 -15.81 -2.47 20.76
N GLU A 531 -17.01 -2.10 20.34
CA GLU A 531 -18.06 -3.05 19.97
C GLU A 531 -17.64 -3.96 18.82
N ARG A 532 -17.96 -5.25 18.89
CA ARG A 532 -17.54 -6.27 17.92
C ARG A 532 -17.87 -5.91 16.46
N SER A 533 -19.01 -5.30 16.19
CA SER A 533 -19.42 -4.88 14.84
C SER A 533 -18.53 -3.77 14.24
N LYS A 534 -18.17 -2.76 15.05
CA LYS A 534 -17.27 -1.68 14.63
C LYS A 534 -15.86 -2.19 14.38
N ILE A 535 -15.41 -3.19 15.15
CA ILE A 535 -14.09 -3.83 14.99
C ILE A 535 -14.04 -4.64 13.69
N VAL A 536 -15.10 -5.39 13.33
CA VAL A 536 -15.15 -6.19 12.10
C VAL A 536 -15.13 -5.30 10.86
N ASN A 537 -16.00 -4.28 10.80
CA ASN A 537 -16.05 -3.34 9.67
C ASN A 537 -14.72 -2.58 9.48
N ARG A 538 -14.06 -2.23 10.57
CA ARG A 538 -12.73 -1.59 10.53
C ARG A 538 -11.64 -2.53 10.00
N LYS A 539 -11.70 -3.81 10.36
CA LYS A 539 -10.73 -4.81 9.87
C LYS A 539 -10.82 -4.99 8.36
N GLU A 540 -12.02 -5.12 7.85
CA GLU A 540 -12.27 -5.26 6.41
C GLU A 540 -11.85 -4.00 5.63
N SER A 541 -12.16 -2.82 6.12
CA SER A 541 -11.75 -1.56 5.52
C SER A 541 -10.22 -1.42 5.45
N ILE A 542 -9.48 -1.75 6.52
CA ILE A 542 -8.02 -1.72 6.53
C ILE A 542 -7.43 -2.74 5.55
N ARG A 543 -7.99 -3.96 5.52
CA ARG A 543 -7.58 -5.00 4.57
C ARG A 543 -7.75 -4.53 3.12
N ASN A 544 -8.93 -4.01 2.78
CA ASN A 544 -9.25 -3.56 1.43
C ASN A 544 -8.35 -2.39 1.01
N SER A 545 -8.13 -1.41 1.90
CA SER A 545 -7.22 -0.29 1.64
C SER A 545 -5.76 -0.75 1.48
N PHE A 546 -5.29 -1.71 2.28
CA PHE A 546 -3.92 -2.21 2.16
C PHE A 546 -3.72 -3.09 0.91
N ASN A 547 -4.74 -3.82 0.46
CA ASN A 547 -4.73 -4.58 -0.80
C ASN A 547 -5.04 -3.71 -2.03
N SER A 548 -5.25 -2.41 -1.89
CA SER A 548 -5.33 -1.47 -3.01
C SER A 548 -3.95 -0.90 -3.38
N PRO A 549 -3.77 -0.32 -4.54
CA PRO A 549 -2.52 0.37 -4.87
C PRO A 549 -2.31 1.65 -4.05
N PHE A 550 -3.37 2.22 -3.49
CA PHE A 550 -3.33 3.48 -2.75
C PHE A 550 -2.77 3.32 -1.33
N ARG A 551 -2.46 4.44 -0.65
CA ARG A 551 -2.08 4.43 0.77
C ARG A 551 -3.13 3.72 1.63
N PRO A 552 -2.77 3.06 2.73
CA PRO A 552 -1.46 3.09 3.43
C PRO A 552 -0.41 2.19 2.79
N PHE A 553 0.88 2.53 2.97
CA PHE A 553 2.01 1.75 2.46
C PHE A 553 2.66 0.85 3.52
N VAL A 554 2.41 1.11 4.79
CA VAL A 554 2.87 0.27 5.90
C VAL A 554 1.68 -0.22 6.72
N LEU A 555 1.58 -1.53 6.90
CA LEU A 555 0.61 -2.15 7.81
C LEU A 555 1.36 -2.84 8.94
N ALA A 556 1.17 -2.37 10.16
CA ALA A 556 1.73 -3.02 11.35
C ALA A 556 0.61 -3.79 12.08
N THR A 557 0.86 -5.06 12.38
CA THR A 557 -0.14 -5.95 12.97
C THR A 557 0.44 -6.84 14.07
N THR A 558 -0.45 -7.39 14.89
CA THR A 558 -0.15 -8.48 15.82
C THR A 558 -0.60 -9.82 15.24
N SER A 559 -0.72 -10.87 16.06
CA SER A 559 -1.20 -12.20 15.66
C SER A 559 -2.56 -12.20 14.93
N ILE A 560 -3.39 -11.16 15.10
CA ILE A 560 -4.66 -11.01 14.37
C ILE A 560 -4.45 -10.97 12.85
N GLY A 561 -3.37 -10.39 12.37
CA GLY A 561 -3.02 -10.39 10.95
C GLY A 561 -2.61 -11.78 10.43
N GLN A 562 -2.43 -12.77 11.32
CA GLN A 562 -2.12 -14.16 10.93
C GLN A 562 -3.38 -14.97 10.60
N GLU A 563 -4.58 -14.52 10.99
CA GLU A 563 -5.83 -15.25 10.82
C GLU A 563 -6.56 -14.88 9.52
N GLY A 564 -6.49 -15.74 8.50
CA GLY A 564 -7.38 -15.73 7.32
C GLY A 564 -7.33 -14.50 6.38
N LEU A 565 -6.41 -13.55 6.57
CA LEU A 565 -6.34 -12.34 5.79
C LEU A 565 -5.19 -12.37 4.78
N ASP A 566 -5.44 -11.92 3.56
CA ASP A 566 -4.45 -11.82 2.50
C ASP A 566 -4.02 -10.37 2.28
N PHE A 567 -2.72 -10.15 2.03
CA PHE A 567 -2.10 -8.83 1.87
C PHE A 567 -1.14 -8.75 0.66
N HIS A 568 -1.32 -9.59 -0.35
CA HIS A 568 -0.33 -9.89 -1.39
C HIS A 568 -0.41 -9.03 -2.65
N TYR A 569 -1.49 -8.23 -2.83
CA TYR A 569 -1.67 -7.51 -4.11
C TYR A 569 -0.57 -6.48 -4.38
N TYR A 570 -0.19 -5.70 -3.37
CA TYR A 570 0.81 -4.64 -3.54
C TYR A 570 1.91 -4.68 -2.47
N CYS A 571 2.04 -5.82 -1.76
CA CYS A 571 3.02 -6.03 -0.69
C CYS A 571 3.95 -7.20 -1.04
N ARG A 572 5.27 -6.93 -1.03
CA ARG A 572 6.32 -7.96 -1.15
C ARG A 572 7.39 -7.85 -0.07
N LYS A 573 7.24 -6.94 0.90
CA LYS A 573 8.16 -6.78 2.02
C LYS A 573 7.46 -7.17 3.30
N ILE A 574 8.07 -8.11 4.05
CA ILE A 574 7.57 -8.55 5.35
C ILE A 574 8.65 -8.34 6.41
N MET A 575 8.29 -7.64 7.49
CA MET A 575 9.18 -7.39 8.62
C MET A 575 8.67 -8.14 9.86
N HIS A 576 9.46 -9.05 10.35
CA HIS A 576 9.23 -9.72 11.63
C HIS A 576 9.84 -8.88 12.75
N TRP A 577 9.09 -7.89 13.26
CA TRP A 577 9.53 -6.99 14.32
C TRP A 577 10.04 -7.73 15.55
N ASN A 578 9.34 -8.79 15.90
CA ASN A 578 9.77 -9.81 16.83
C ASN A 578 9.65 -11.15 16.14
N LEU A 579 10.67 -11.99 16.23
CA LEU A 579 10.62 -13.34 15.73
C LEU A 579 9.54 -14.14 16.47
N PRO A 580 8.74 -14.95 15.78
CA PRO A 580 7.84 -15.88 16.44
C PRO A 580 8.66 -16.99 17.12
N LEU A 581 8.11 -17.58 18.15
CA LEU A 581 8.72 -18.76 18.81
C LEU A 581 8.46 -20.04 17.99
N ASN A 582 7.32 -20.09 17.33
CA ASN A 582 6.90 -21.23 16.53
C ASN A 582 7.27 -21.01 15.05
N PRO A 583 7.97 -21.93 14.38
CA PRO A 583 8.27 -21.85 12.96
C PRO A 583 7.03 -21.80 12.06
N VAL A 584 5.92 -22.43 12.46
CA VAL A 584 4.66 -22.37 11.72
C VAL A 584 4.09 -20.95 11.66
N ASP A 585 4.27 -20.16 12.72
CA ASP A 585 3.84 -18.76 12.73
C ASP A 585 4.65 -17.91 11.73
N LEU A 586 5.95 -18.22 11.55
CA LEU A 586 6.77 -17.57 10.52
C LEU A 586 6.20 -17.84 9.12
N GLU A 587 5.95 -19.11 8.81
CA GLU A 587 5.36 -19.55 7.55
C GLU A 587 3.97 -18.94 7.32
N GLN A 588 3.13 -18.92 8.35
CA GLN A 588 1.80 -18.31 8.26
C GLN A 588 1.84 -16.82 7.99
N ARG A 589 2.78 -16.08 8.61
CA ARG A 589 2.96 -14.64 8.37
C ARG A 589 3.38 -14.38 6.92
N GLU A 590 4.34 -15.13 6.42
CA GLU A 590 4.81 -15.02 5.03
C GLU A 590 3.75 -15.41 4.02
N GLY A 591 2.98 -16.45 4.31
CA GLY A 591 1.84 -16.86 3.52
C GLY A 591 0.73 -15.79 3.40
N ARG A 592 0.81 -14.64 4.07
CA ARG A 592 -0.10 -13.49 3.84
C ARG A 592 0.27 -12.69 2.60
N ILE A 593 1.51 -12.74 2.16
CA ILE A 593 2.00 -12.03 0.97
C ILE A 593 2.51 -12.95 -0.12
N ASP A 594 2.87 -14.20 0.20
CA ASP A 594 3.23 -15.24 -0.78
C ASP A 594 1.96 -16.02 -1.17
N ARG A 595 1.27 -15.52 -2.17
CA ARG A 595 -0.04 -15.99 -2.63
C ARG A 595 -0.15 -16.03 -4.13
N PHE A 596 -1.29 -16.53 -4.62
CA PHE A 596 -1.67 -16.56 -6.03
C PHE A 596 -1.44 -15.19 -6.70
N LYS A 597 -0.63 -15.17 -7.76
CA LYS A 597 -0.26 -13.96 -8.50
C LYS A 597 0.18 -12.78 -7.62
N CYS A 598 0.95 -13.05 -6.56
CA CYS A 598 1.45 -12.00 -5.68
C CYS A 598 2.30 -10.96 -6.45
N LEU A 599 2.53 -9.79 -5.84
CA LEU A 599 3.25 -8.68 -6.49
C LEU A 599 4.60 -9.10 -7.07
N ALA A 600 5.37 -9.95 -6.37
CA ALA A 600 6.65 -10.42 -6.88
C ALA A 600 6.50 -11.24 -8.15
N ILE A 601 5.50 -12.12 -8.23
CA ILE A 601 5.20 -12.91 -9.42
C ILE A 601 4.80 -12.00 -10.56
N ARG A 602 3.82 -11.08 -10.36
CA ARG A 602 3.37 -10.17 -11.42
C ARG A 602 4.51 -9.34 -12.01
N LYS A 603 5.37 -8.76 -11.16
CA LYS A 603 6.51 -7.97 -11.62
C LYS A 603 7.52 -8.79 -12.43
N ASN A 604 7.81 -10.04 -12.05
CA ASN A 604 8.68 -10.92 -12.81
C ASN A 604 8.05 -11.36 -14.13
N ILE A 605 6.74 -11.66 -14.13
CA ILE A 605 6.00 -11.98 -15.36
C ILE A 605 6.01 -10.78 -16.32
N ALA A 606 5.72 -9.58 -15.83
CA ALA A 606 5.79 -8.37 -16.65
C ALA A 606 7.21 -8.15 -17.21
N ALA A 607 8.24 -8.26 -16.38
CA ALA A 607 9.63 -8.09 -16.81
C ALA A 607 10.07 -9.11 -17.88
N LYS A 608 9.53 -10.33 -17.84
CA LYS A 608 9.88 -11.38 -18.80
C LYS A 608 9.06 -11.31 -20.09
N TYR A 609 7.75 -11.08 -19.99
CA TYR A 609 6.82 -11.30 -21.12
C TYR A 609 6.31 -10.03 -21.79
N ALA A 610 6.41 -8.86 -21.15
CA ALA A 610 5.86 -7.62 -21.73
C ALA A 610 6.42 -7.30 -23.11
N GLY A 611 7.71 -7.55 -23.35
CA GLY A 611 8.36 -7.33 -24.66
C GLY A 611 8.29 -8.52 -25.63
N MET A 612 7.63 -9.63 -25.25
CA MET A 612 7.58 -10.86 -26.05
C MET A 612 6.21 -11.11 -26.69
N ILE A 613 5.21 -10.33 -26.32
CA ILE A 613 3.81 -10.56 -26.68
C ILE A 613 3.28 -9.33 -27.42
N THR A 614 2.55 -9.54 -28.51
CA THR A 614 1.68 -8.53 -29.11
C THR A 614 0.31 -8.68 -28.49
N PHE A 615 -0.06 -7.74 -27.62
CA PHE A 615 -1.30 -7.78 -26.85
C PHE A 615 -2.52 -7.45 -27.72
N LYS A 616 -3.67 -8.07 -27.38
CA LYS A 616 -4.93 -7.88 -28.10
C LYS A 616 -5.98 -7.16 -27.24
N THR A 617 -6.19 -7.63 -26.02
CA THR A 617 -7.29 -7.17 -25.14
C THR A 617 -6.88 -6.92 -23.69
N ASP A 618 -6.26 -7.88 -23.02
CA ASP A 618 -5.91 -7.79 -21.60
C ASP A 618 -4.46 -8.24 -21.40
N VAL A 619 -3.58 -7.27 -21.17
CA VAL A 619 -2.14 -7.50 -21.04
C VAL A 619 -1.81 -8.52 -19.95
N TRP A 620 -2.54 -8.54 -18.86
CA TRP A 620 -2.29 -9.43 -17.73
C TRP A 620 -2.69 -10.87 -18.02
N THR A 621 -3.91 -11.08 -18.56
CA THR A 621 -4.37 -12.40 -18.97
C THR A 621 -3.42 -13.00 -20.00
N GLU A 622 -3.07 -12.23 -21.03
CA GLU A 622 -2.23 -12.72 -22.14
C GLU A 622 -0.80 -13.05 -21.68
N MET A 623 -0.21 -12.25 -20.77
CA MET A 623 1.11 -12.56 -20.19
C MET A 623 1.10 -13.85 -19.36
N PHE A 624 0.08 -14.04 -18.52
CA PHE A 624 -0.03 -15.27 -17.73
C PHE A 624 -0.36 -16.50 -18.57
N ASP A 625 -1.16 -16.37 -19.62
CA ASP A 625 -1.44 -17.47 -20.56
C ASP A 625 -0.16 -17.87 -21.32
N ARG A 626 0.62 -16.91 -21.77
CA ARG A 626 1.92 -17.19 -22.40
C ARG A 626 2.88 -17.87 -21.42
N ALA A 627 2.99 -17.37 -20.20
CA ALA A 627 3.82 -17.97 -19.17
C ALA A 627 3.36 -19.40 -18.83
N LYS A 628 2.05 -19.64 -18.75
CA LYS A 628 1.48 -20.97 -18.54
C LYS A 628 1.90 -21.94 -19.64
N LEU A 629 1.85 -21.53 -20.90
CA LEU A 629 2.30 -22.36 -22.03
C LEU A 629 3.79 -22.71 -21.94
N ASP A 630 4.63 -21.75 -21.59
CA ASP A 630 6.07 -21.95 -21.49
C ASP A 630 6.46 -22.92 -20.36
N TYR A 631 5.68 -23.00 -19.30
CA TYR A 631 5.97 -23.82 -18.13
C TYR A 631 5.19 -25.15 -18.06
N ASN A 632 4.06 -25.27 -18.74
CA ASN A 632 3.10 -26.37 -18.59
C ASN A 632 3.70 -27.76 -18.87
N SER A 633 4.66 -27.86 -19.80
CA SER A 633 5.31 -29.14 -20.13
C SER A 633 6.31 -29.62 -19.09
N LYS A 634 6.83 -28.70 -18.24
CA LYS A 634 7.96 -28.96 -17.32
C LYS A 634 7.55 -28.98 -15.85
N TYR A 635 6.48 -28.25 -15.49
CA TYR A 635 6.12 -28.01 -14.11
C TYR A 635 4.62 -28.25 -13.87
N SER A 636 4.19 -28.20 -12.59
CA SER A 636 2.79 -28.35 -12.24
C SER A 636 1.95 -27.14 -12.70
N GLU A 637 0.62 -27.29 -12.72
CA GLU A 637 -0.34 -26.23 -13.07
C GLU A 637 -0.29 -25.01 -12.15
N LEU A 638 0.39 -25.10 -11.02
CA LEU A 638 0.56 -24.00 -10.08
C LEU A 638 1.63 -22.98 -10.51
N VAL A 639 2.47 -23.35 -11.48
CA VAL A 639 3.42 -22.46 -12.15
C VAL A 639 2.73 -21.86 -13.39
N PRO A 640 2.77 -20.55 -13.61
CA PRO A 640 3.54 -19.50 -12.91
C PRO A 640 2.78 -18.78 -11.79
N PHE A 641 1.62 -19.23 -11.40
CA PHE A 641 0.67 -18.47 -10.58
C PHE A 641 1.07 -18.34 -9.10
N TRP A 642 1.72 -19.37 -8.56
CA TRP A 642 2.14 -19.43 -7.16
C TRP A 642 3.65 -19.32 -6.98
N CYS A 643 4.40 -19.58 -8.03
CA CYS A 643 5.85 -19.61 -7.99
C CYS A 643 6.44 -19.54 -9.39
N LEU A 644 7.72 -19.20 -9.49
CA LEU A 644 8.48 -19.10 -10.73
C LEU A 644 9.73 -19.97 -10.64
N PRO A 645 9.98 -20.86 -11.61
CA PRO A 645 11.14 -21.75 -11.59
C PRO A 645 12.47 -21.07 -11.96
N ASP A 646 12.39 -19.93 -12.63
CA ASP A 646 13.56 -19.19 -13.09
C ASP A 646 14.16 -18.33 -11.95
N ALA A 647 15.43 -17.97 -12.08
CA ALA A 647 16.04 -16.97 -11.22
C ALA A 647 15.31 -15.64 -11.38
N THR A 648 14.64 -15.17 -10.32
CA THR A 648 13.85 -13.96 -10.31
C THR A 648 14.62 -12.79 -9.75
N SER A 649 14.55 -11.63 -10.39
CA SER A 649 15.14 -10.38 -9.89
C SER A 649 14.30 -9.75 -8.78
N ILE A 650 12.97 -9.87 -8.87
CA ILE A 650 12.04 -9.32 -7.90
C ILE A 650 11.60 -10.41 -6.93
N LYS A 651 11.92 -10.22 -5.65
CA LYS A 651 11.67 -11.20 -4.59
C LYS A 651 10.80 -10.63 -3.48
N ILE A 652 10.24 -11.53 -2.68
CA ILE A 652 9.64 -11.21 -1.39
C ILE A 652 10.79 -11.00 -0.40
N GLU A 653 10.91 -9.82 0.17
CA GLU A 653 11.95 -9.49 1.12
C GLU A 653 11.52 -9.85 2.55
N ARG A 654 12.23 -10.81 3.15
CA ARG A 654 12.12 -11.16 4.57
C ARG A 654 13.06 -10.28 5.37
N ILE A 655 12.52 -9.49 6.29
CA ILE A 655 13.27 -8.53 7.11
C ILE A 655 13.14 -8.93 8.57
N VAL A 656 14.28 -9.15 9.24
CA VAL A 656 14.34 -9.39 10.68
C VAL A 656 15.30 -8.38 11.30
N PRO A 657 14.81 -7.36 12.02
CA PRO A 657 15.65 -6.33 12.59
C PRO A 657 16.34 -6.82 13.87
N SER A 658 17.37 -7.66 13.70
CA SER A 658 18.12 -8.30 14.78
C SER A 658 19.15 -7.35 15.39
N TYR A 659 19.10 -7.16 16.70
CA TYR A 659 20.14 -6.39 17.40
C TYR A 659 21.47 -7.14 17.42
N PRO A 660 22.62 -6.46 17.28
CA PRO A 660 23.93 -7.08 17.42
C PRO A 660 24.13 -7.58 18.86
N LEU A 661 24.94 -8.61 19.03
CA LEU A 661 25.21 -9.26 20.33
C LEU A 661 23.95 -9.81 21.04
N SER A 662 22.80 -9.85 20.35
CA SER A 662 21.60 -10.51 20.85
C SER A 662 21.51 -11.96 20.33
N LYS A 663 20.59 -12.73 20.91
CA LYS A 663 20.29 -14.10 20.42
C LYS A 663 19.41 -14.09 19.17
N ASP A 664 19.06 -12.91 18.61
CA ASP A 664 18.05 -12.78 17.55
C ASP A 664 18.50 -13.50 16.26
N ILE A 665 19.76 -13.35 15.84
CA ILE A 665 20.30 -14.02 14.63
C ILE A 665 20.33 -15.54 14.82
N GLY A 666 20.90 -16.01 15.93
CA GLY A 666 20.94 -17.45 16.22
C GLY A 666 19.54 -18.06 16.39
N ASN A 667 18.59 -17.30 16.96
CA ASN A 667 17.18 -17.71 17.03
C ASN A 667 16.56 -17.79 15.63
N TYR A 668 16.88 -16.85 14.74
CA TYR A 668 16.41 -16.89 13.35
C TYR A 668 16.95 -18.11 12.62
N GLU A 669 18.25 -18.37 12.69
CA GLU A 669 18.88 -19.56 12.06
C GLU A 669 18.29 -20.86 12.61
N ARG A 670 18.12 -20.95 13.93
CA ARG A 670 17.45 -22.08 14.57
C ARG A 670 16.02 -22.25 14.08
N LEU A 671 15.25 -21.13 13.98
CA LEU A 671 13.87 -21.15 13.52
C LEU A 671 13.77 -21.68 12.08
N ILE A 672 14.64 -21.22 11.18
CA ILE A 672 14.69 -21.70 9.79
C ILE A 672 15.09 -23.17 9.73
N LYS A 673 16.05 -23.61 10.55
CA LYS A 673 16.44 -25.03 10.66
C LYS A 673 15.27 -25.88 11.13
N ILE A 674 14.57 -25.46 12.18
CA ILE A 674 13.39 -26.17 12.69
C ILE A 674 12.26 -26.19 11.63
N LEU A 675 12.00 -25.09 10.93
CA LEU A 675 11.00 -25.04 9.86
C LEU A 675 11.31 -26.05 8.75
N SER A 676 12.58 -26.16 8.37
CA SER A 676 13.01 -27.14 7.39
C SER A 676 12.76 -28.58 7.85
N LEU A 677 13.06 -28.88 9.11
CA LEU A 677 12.86 -30.21 9.70
C LEU A 677 11.38 -30.50 10.05
N TYR A 678 10.61 -29.47 10.39
CA TYR A 678 9.16 -29.61 10.66
C TYR A 678 8.41 -30.28 9.49
N ARG A 679 8.91 -30.10 8.27
CA ARG A 679 8.35 -30.73 7.07
C ARG A 679 8.53 -32.24 7.03
N LEU A 680 9.56 -32.78 7.70
CA LEU A 680 9.72 -34.23 7.87
C LEU A 680 8.63 -34.81 8.77
N THR A 681 8.20 -34.03 9.76
CA THR A 681 7.30 -34.46 10.83
C THR A 681 5.86 -34.03 10.62
N LEU A 682 5.52 -33.47 9.46
CA LEU A 682 4.20 -32.96 9.15
C LEU A 682 3.11 -34.01 9.40
N GLY A 683 2.11 -33.66 10.21
CA GLY A 683 0.99 -34.57 10.54
C GLY A 683 1.31 -35.62 11.61
N GLN A 684 2.52 -35.62 12.19
CA GLN A 684 2.91 -36.52 13.27
C GLN A 684 2.34 -36.08 14.61
N ALA A 685 1.85 -37.02 15.40
CA ALA A 685 1.68 -36.79 16.82
C ALA A 685 3.06 -36.68 17.48
N ARG A 686 3.25 -35.73 18.41
CA ARG A 686 4.51 -35.52 19.13
C ARG A 686 5.67 -35.09 18.23
N GLN A 687 5.46 -34.12 17.39
CA GLN A 687 6.44 -33.57 16.48
C GLN A 687 7.74 -33.10 17.18
N GLU A 688 7.61 -32.52 18.37
CA GLU A 688 8.75 -32.02 19.15
C GLU A 688 9.73 -33.14 19.57
N GLU A 689 9.21 -34.28 20.04
CA GLU A 689 10.03 -35.42 20.42
C GLU A 689 10.77 -36.02 19.21
N LEU A 690 10.10 -36.07 18.05
CA LEU A 690 10.71 -36.60 16.83
C LEU A 690 11.77 -35.64 16.30
N LEU A 691 11.56 -34.34 16.37
CA LEU A 691 12.56 -33.32 16.00
C LEU A 691 13.78 -33.40 16.92
N GLU A 692 13.60 -33.52 18.23
CA GLU A 692 14.70 -33.71 19.17
C GLU A 692 15.50 -34.99 18.88
N HIS A 693 14.82 -36.09 18.55
CA HIS A 693 15.46 -37.35 18.19
C HIS A 693 16.30 -37.20 16.91
N ILE A 694 15.75 -36.56 15.88
CA ILE A 694 16.45 -36.30 14.61
C ILE A 694 17.68 -35.39 14.85
N PHE A 695 17.52 -34.32 15.63
CA PHE A 695 18.63 -33.41 15.95
C PHE A 695 19.79 -34.04 16.75
N LYS A 696 19.47 -35.01 17.60
CA LYS A 696 20.48 -35.72 18.38
C LYS A 696 21.30 -36.70 17.55
N ASN A 697 20.72 -37.27 16.49
CA ASN A 697 21.28 -38.38 15.76
C ASN A 697 21.88 -38.01 14.39
N PHE A 698 21.64 -36.80 13.88
CA PHE A 698 22.08 -36.34 12.57
C PHE A 698 22.72 -34.96 12.66
N GLU A 699 24.02 -34.90 12.60
CA GLU A 699 24.77 -33.62 12.58
C GLU A 699 24.80 -32.98 11.20
N ASP A 700 24.72 -33.74 10.11
CA ASP A 700 24.79 -33.28 8.74
C ASP A 700 23.41 -33.13 8.10
N GLY A 701 23.04 -31.86 7.74
CA GLY A 701 21.78 -31.53 7.09
C GLY A 701 21.62 -32.09 5.66
N GLU A 702 22.69 -32.60 5.02
CA GLU A 702 22.65 -33.15 3.66
C GLU A 702 21.96 -34.51 3.63
N GLU A 703 22.22 -35.39 4.59
CA GLU A 703 21.57 -36.70 4.68
C GLU A 703 20.06 -36.60 4.95
N LEU A 704 19.66 -35.59 5.68
CA LEU A 704 18.25 -35.35 5.98
C LEU A 704 17.44 -34.81 4.80
N LYS A 705 18.11 -34.23 3.80
CA LYS A 705 17.42 -33.69 2.60
C LYS A 705 16.66 -34.76 1.83
N GLU A 706 17.18 -35.99 1.77
CA GLU A 706 16.50 -37.10 1.10
C GLU A 706 15.19 -37.52 1.75
N LEU A 707 15.02 -37.21 3.02
CA LEU A 707 13.83 -37.58 3.80
C LEU A 707 12.74 -36.53 3.77
N PHE A 708 13.01 -35.32 3.25
CA PHE A 708 12.01 -34.27 3.17
C PHE A 708 10.87 -34.64 2.23
N ILE A 709 9.63 -34.42 2.69
CA ILE A 709 8.46 -34.46 1.83
C ILE A 709 8.45 -33.22 0.97
N ASN A 710 8.62 -33.40 -0.34
CA ASN A 710 8.61 -32.34 -1.31
C ASN A 710 7.20 -32.13 -1.85
N LEU A 711 6.51 -31.11 -1.36
CA LEU A 711 5.19 -30.68 -1.85
C LEU A 711 5.31 -29.40 -2.70
N SER A 712 6.51 -29.11 -3.21
CA SER A 712 6.75 -27.96 -4.07
C SER A 712 6.00 -28.10 -5.40
N PRO A 713 5.40 -27.01 -5.93
CA PRO A 713 4.77 -27.02 -7.25
C PRO A 713 5.75 -27.24 -8.40
N TYR A 714 7.07 -27.18 -8.14
CA TYR A 714 8.09 -27.53 -9.13
C TYR A 714 8.32 -29.04 -9.27
N TYR A 715 7.79 -29.81 -8.32
CA TYR A 715 7.94 -31.25 -8.36
C TYR A 715 6.94 -31.83 -9.38
N LYS A 716 7.46 -32.47 -10.41
CA LYS A 716 6.70 -33.32 -11.31
C LYS A 716 7.23 -34.72 -11.14
N GLU A 717 6.35 -35.64 -10.73
CA GLU A 717 6.74 -37.04 -10.72
C GLU A 717 7.11 -37.44 -12.16
N VAL A 718 8.34 -37.88 -12.34
CA VAL A 718 8.72 -38.54 -13.60
C VAL A 718 7.88 -39.83 -13.63
N LYS A 719 6.81 -39.84 -14.41
CA LYS A 719 6.13 -41.10 -14.71
C LYS A 719 7.16 -41.96 -15.44
N ASN A 720 7.67 -42.99 -14.74
CA ASN A 720 8.43 -44.06 -15.36
C ASN A 720 7.57 -44.83 -16.32
#